data_1d0bfe4e859f59652e03c6123153fa79
#
_entry.id   1d0bfe4e859f59652e03c6123153fa79
#
_cell.length_a   1.000
_cell.length_b   1.000
_cell.length_c   1.000
_cell.angle_alpha   90.00
_cell.angle_beta   90.00
_cell.angle_gamma   90.00
#
_symmetry.space_group_name_H-M   'P 1'
#
loop_
_entity.id
_entity.type
_entity.pdbx_description
1 polymer ?
#
loop_
_entity_poly.entity_id
_entity_poly.type
_entity_poly.pdbx_seq_one_letter_code
_entity_poly.pdbx_strand_id
1 'polypeptide(L)'
;MGTYFLLLILSTLSGAGAERYVISTEEQWKQWSYPSGGIVEITPDGWVKVGYIRKDINACLDAPKFSYKWLGRKVKGGVKVGSNSGTSKNIIDGDTTTYWAPNPEDDLKDWWVDIDLGRLVTAKKIRLIFAGGRTPFPEFRIYVSKHLQKYAKLPKILEYDLVAKTVKPNTERTFEVNFDSEKDRHGNPLMGRYLQNIRIVFDKKVEDPGLAEVEVITPGENIALKTLERGGKVKYGGRMTKVEQIFDGLIWTGSTVTLAGADWLRQHVWCNWDLGATFWVDAMRFTSEGRHMRWRSDLEGFRIYVSDGTEAPTSPADVWKVDGKDVVWERIADVDNKVSPPRLNFDIKFPKPKRIRYIFFHHYYGTGYWATRASAGGYIWEFQIFGEGFVPGVTLRSPLIDLGKMNNITSISWEGITPPGTKIEIRTRTGERVREVTRYFDKAGNEMTKEQYERLPKFRQGPIKKEKQPIEKYWSKWSPVYKGPGARFASPSPSRYLLIEVNLSSERPDVAPSLKSITLFYSKAVGSRLSAEVNPRTAEPGRPERFKVVVRKRMYEGEVISWHDKWGRKITEERWRKLPSAIRGPVVEERTHWYDEEGNEITKEEWEELKPGKRGKVEHTKDEITGFNRILIKTPSKAEDVKLRIGGRPVPPDSFVVEVREDTLTLDLPKLVFTPEDSVEVEFSCVPYFNGTLFEVFVAGIPGAWQMVPPDPVRKNATTVMLPSLTKGPLIRNLKITPRVITPNGDGYNDELSISFTVSRVEGLRWVKVTLYNVEGRLIREVYRSLGTSGNYKIRWEGKDGSGDAVPPGVYLCEVRVDGDATEDRANRTVVVVY
;
A
#
# COMPACT_ATOMS: atom_id res chain seq x y z
N MET A 1 28.49 0.66 -20.20
CA MET A 1 29.21 1.80 -19.57
C MET A 1 28.14 2.55 -18.80
N GLY A 2 27.96 2.31 -17.56
CA GLY A 2 28.67 2.92 -16.46
C GLY A 2 27.69 3.76 -15.70
N THR A 3 27.18 3.27 -14.57
CA THR A 3 26.77 4.14 -13.47
C THR A 3 26.95 3.37 -12.15
N TYR A 4 28.17 3.27 -11.75
CA TYR A 4 28.57 3.11 -10.36
C TYR A 4 28.72 4.53 -9.81
N PHE A 5 27.76 5.02 -9.01
CA PHE A 5 27.99 6.10 -8.03
C PHE A 5 26.72 6.19 -7.18
N LEU A 6 26.75 5.63 -6.00
CA LEU A 6 26.24 6.16 -4.73
C LEU A 6 26.31 5.10 -3.62
N LEU A 7 27.53 4.77 -3.28
CA LEU A 7 27.79 3.97 -2.07
C LEU A 7 28.91 4.68 -1.33
N LEU A 8 28.61 5.79 -0.68
CA LEU A 8 29.49 6.42 0.32
C LEU A 8 28.84 7.70 0.87
N ILE A 9 27.87 7.59 1.74
CA ILE A 9 27.56 8.53 2.85
C ILE A 9 26.47 7.86 3.74
N LEU A 10 26.82 6.83 4.46
CA LEU A 10 25.94 6.24 5.49
C LEU A 10 26.76 5.72 6.69
N SER A 11 27.99 6.22 6.88
CA SER A 11 28.86 5.75 7.95
C SER A 11 28.99 6.70 9.15
N THR A 12 28.16 7.74 9.28
CA THR A 12 28.34 8.73 10.37
C THR A 12 27.16 8.84 11.35
N LEU A 13 26.16 7.94 11.30
CA LEU A 13 25.07 7.92 12.30
C LEU A 13 24.94 6.60 13.07
N SER A 14 25.81 5.63 12.86
CA SER A 14 25.87 4.43 13.71
C SER A 14 26.74 4.73 14.94
N GLY A 15 26.13 5.33 15.95
CA GLY A 15 26.70 5.33 17.30
C GLY A 15 26.96 3.89 17.74
N ALA A 16 28.06 3.65 18.44
CA ALA A 16 28.40 2.36 19.03
C ALA A 16 27.20 1.82 19.83
N GLY A 17 26.61 0.68 19.41
CA GLY A 17 25.44 0.07 20.05
C GLY A 17 24.15 -0.01 19.23
N ALA A 18 24.12 0.38 17.96
CA ALA A 18 22.94 0.22 17.11
C ALA A 18 22.77 -1.24 16.69
N GLU A 19 21.64 -1.83 17.07
CA GLU A 19 21.18 -3.13 16.60
C GLU A 19 20.33 -2.96 15.34
N ARG A 20 20.19 -4.06 14.58
CA ARG A 20 19.37 -4.05 13.36
C ARG A 20 18.46 -5.27 13.28
N TYR A 21 17.25 -5.07 12.84
CA TYR A 21 16.31 -6.12 12.45
C TYR A 21 16.15 -6.09 10.94
N VAL A 22 16.50 -7.20 10.27
CA VAL A 22 16.52 -7.30 8.80
C VAL A 22 15.46 -8.28 8.32
N ILE A 23 14.70 -7.89 7.34
CA ILE A 23 13.74 -8.71 6.61
C ILE A 23 14.27 -8.79 5.18
N SER A 24 14.70 -9.98 4.73
CA SER A 24 15.34 -10.15 3.41
C SER A 24 15.24 -11.57 2.83
N THR A 25 14.71 -12.54 3.59
CA THR A 25 14.65 -13.93 3.14
C THR A 25 13.27 -14.30 2.61
N GLU A 26 13.22 -15.31 1.75
CA GLU A 26 11.98 -15.88 1.21
C GLU A 26 11.01 -16.27 2.34
N GLU A 27 11.52 -16.94 3.40
CA GLU A 27 10.71 -17.42 4.52
C GLU A 27 10.10 -16.26 5.31
N GLN A 28 10.85 -15.16 5.49
CA GLN A 28 10.35 -13.96 6.17
C GLN A 28 9.26 -13.29 5.36
N TRP A 29 9.46 -13.11 4.05
CA TRP A 29 8.47 -12.48 3.17
C TRP A 29 7.20 -13.31 3.03
N LYS A 30 7.27 -14.64 3.00
CA LYS A 30 6.11 -15.54 2.95
C LYS A 30 5.19 -15.45 4.17
N GLN A 31 5.67 -14.91 5.30
CA GLN A 31 4.85 -14.65 6.48
C GLN A 31 4.00 -13.38 6.37
N TRP A 32 4.30 -12.52 5.41
CA TRP A 32 3.55 -11.29 5.19
C TRP A 32 2.18 -11.57 4.59
N SER A 33 1.22 -10.69 4.90
CA SER A 33 -0.10 -10.71 4.28
C SER A 33 -0.05 -9.91 2.98
N TYR A 34 -0.42 -10.55 1.88
CA TYR A 34 -0.54 -9.95 0.54
C TYR A 34 -1.58 -10.73 -0.27
N PRO A 35 -2.15 -10.13 -1.34
CA PRO A 35 -3.08 -10.84 -2.22
C PRO A 35 -2.41 -12.08 -2.85
N SER A 36 -3.05 -13.23 -2.75
CA SER A 36 -2.61 -14.48 -3.40
C SER A 36 -2.90 -14.49 -4.90
N GLY A 37 -2.88 -15.65 -5.54
CA GLY A 37 -3.28 -15.80 -6.94
C GLY A 37 -2.29 -15.21 -7.96
N GLY A 38 -0.98 -15.14 -7.62
CA GLY A 38 0.07 -14.68 -8.54
C GLY A 38 0.25 -13.15 -8.61
N ILE A 39 -0.30 -12.41 -7.64
CA ILE A 39 -0.18 -10.94 -7.56
C ILE A 39 1.20 -10.53 -7.05
N VAL A 40 1.80 -11.35 -6.20
CA VAL A 40 3.14 -11.18 -5.66
C VAL A 40 3.94 -12.45 -5.93
N GLU A 41 5.15 -12.28 -6.40
CA GLU A 41 6.16 -13.32 -6.52
C GLU A 41 7.25 -13.07 -5.49
N ILE A 42 7.57 -14.07 -4.70
CA ILE A 42 8.71 -14.05 -3.78
C ILE A 42 9.73 -15.05 -4.31
N THR A 43 10.89 -14.55 -4.69
CA THR A 43 11.95 -15.38 -5.26
C THR A 43 12.77 -16.09 -4.17
N PRO A 44 13.42 -17.22 -4.46
CA PRO A 44 14.26 -17.94 -3.51
C PRO A 44 15.39 -17.10 -2.91
N ASP A 45 15.88 -16.12 -3.65
CA ASP A 45 16.87 -15.16 -3.18
C ASP A 45 16.28 -13.95 -2.44
N GLY A 46 14.97 -13.98 -2.13
CA GLY A 46 14.29 -13.03 -1.25
C GLY A 46 13.85 -11.71 -1.89
N TRP A 47 13.74 -11.62 -3.22
CA TRP A 47 13.07 -10.50 -3.86
C TRP A 47 11.56 -10.63 -3.80
N VAL A 48 10.90 -9.53 -3.48
CA VAL A 48 9.46 -9.36 -3.61
C VAL A 48 9.20 -8.61 -4.91
N LYS A 49 8.55 -9.27 -5.85
CA LYS A 49 8.20 -8.75 -7.17
C LYS A 49 6.69 -8.68 -7.34
N VAL A 50 6.25 -7.75 -8.13
CA VAL A 50 4.84 -7.63 -8.52
C VAL A 50 4.54 -8.61 -9.64
N GLY A 51 3.39 -9.29 -9.57
CA GLY A 51 2.96 -10.25 -10.58
C GLY A 51 2.71 -9.62 -11.93
N TYR A 52 3.00 -10.37 -12.99
CA TYR A 52 2.77 -9.96 -14.38
C TYR A 52 1.68 -10.80 -15.03
N ILE A 53 0.69 -10.15 -15.62
CA ILE A 53 -0.38 -10.78 -16.41
C ILE A 53 0.08 -10.87 -17.85
N ARG A 54 0.07 -12.08 -18.40
CA ARG A 54 0.62 -12.39 -19.72
C ARG A 54 -0.48 -12.46 -20.79
N LYS A 55 -0.17 -11.96 -21.97
CA LYS A 55 -0.94 -12.18 -23.20
C LYS A 55 -0.50 -13.44 -23.96
N ASP A 56 -1.31 -13.85 -24.90
CA ASP A 56 -1.04 -14.90 -25.89
C ASP A 56 -0.45 -16.17 -25.25
N ILE A 57 -1.06 -16.62 -24.14
CA ILE A 57 -0.61 -17.80 -23.42
C ILE A 57 -1.11 -19.10 -24.06
N ASN A 58 -0.29 -20.14 -23.98
CA ASN A 58 -0.72 -21.50 -24.31
C ASN A 58 -1.48 -22.13 -23.15
N ALA A 59 -2.80 -22.25 -23.27
CA ALA A 59 -3.67 -22.80 -22.23
C ALA A 59 -3.45 -24.30 -21.96
N CYS A 60 -2.84 -25.03 -22.86
CA CYS A 60 -2.55 -26.47 -22.70
C CYS A 60 -1.53 -26.73 -21.59
N LEU A 61 -0.49 -25.87 -21.47
CA LEU A 61 0.55 -25.98 -20.44
C LEU A 61 0.00 -25.96 -19.01
N ASP A 62 -1.09 -25.23 -18.80
CA ASP A 62 -1.70 -25.09 -17.49
C ASP A 62 -2.86 -26.08 -17.26
N ALA A 63 -3.28 -26.83 -18.27
CA ALA A 63 -4.41 -27.76 -18.19
C ALA A 63 -4.32 -28.69 -16.94
N PRO A 64 -3.16 -29.29 -16.62
CA PRO A 64 -3.04 -30.17 -15.45
C PRO A 64 -3.18 -29.45 -14.09
N LYS A 65 -3.12 -28.11 -14.05
CA LYS A 65 -3.30 -27.31 -12.82
C LYS A 65 -4.77 -27.10 -12.45
N PHE A 66 -5.69 -27.28 -13.44
CA PHE A 66 -7.12 -27.09 -13.24
C PHE A 66 -7.86 -28.40 -12.97
N SER A 67 -8.87 -28.32 -12.11
CA SER A 67 -9.77 -29.45 -11.85
C SER A 67 -11.15 -28.94 -11.50
N TYR A 68 -12.17 -29.73 -11.86
CA TYR A 68 -13.58 -29.40 -11.66
C TYR A 68 -14.37 -30.63 -11.23
N LYS A 69 -15.59 -30.44 -10.76
CA LYS A 69 -16.53 -31.52 -10.46
C LYS A 69 -17.45 -31.73 -11.65
N TRP A 70 -17.46 -32.94 -12.19
CA TRP A 70 -18.36 -33.38 -13.26
C TRP A 70 -19.07 -34.65 -12.87
N LEU A 71 -20.41 -34.65 -12.88
CA LEU A 71 -21.23 -35.79 -12.49
C LEU A 71 -20.83 -36.41 -11.15
N GLY A 72 -20.56 -35.56 -10.16
CA GLY A 72 -20.15 -35.96 -8.81
C GLY A 72 -18.68 -36.38 -8.65
N ARG A 73 -17.90 -36.48 -9.74
CA ARG A 73 -16.49 -36.88 -9.71
C ARG A 73 -15.57 -35.66 -9.92
N LYS A 74 -14.41 -35.68 -9.28
CA LYS A 74 -13.34 -34.71 -9.55
C LYS A 74 -12.65 -35.12 -10.86
N VAL A 75 -12.65 -34.26 -11.86
CA VAL A 75 -11.94 -34.40 -13.13
C VAL A 75 -10.78 -33.40 -13.12
N LYS A 76 -9.63 -33.84 -13.59
CA LYS A 76 -8.43 -33.02 -13.75
C LYS A 76 -8.18 -32.82 -15.24
N GLY A 77 -7.82 -31.59 -15.62
CA GLY A 77 -7.40 -31.31 -16.99
C GLY A 77 -6.13 -32.05 -17.37
N GLY A 78 -5.90 -32.21 -18.64
CA GLY A 78 -4.75 -32.95 -19.20
C GLY A 78 -5.09 -33.66 -20.49
N VAL A 79 -4.28 -34.64 -20.88
CA VAL A 79 -4.38 -35.39 -22.14
C VAL A 79 -4.78 -36.83 -21.89
N LYS A 80 -5.65 -37.34 -22.76
CA LYS A 80 -5.97 -38.74 -22.91
C LYS A 80 -5.75 -39.12 -24.36
N VAL A 81 -5.27 -40.33 -24.61
CA VAL A 81 -5.04 -40.86 -25.96
C VAL A 81 -5.56 -42.26 -26.06
N GLY A 82 -5.93 -42.67 -27.24
CA GLY A 82 -6.41 -44.04 -27.50
C GLY A 82 -5.28 -45.06 -27.61
N SER A 83 -4.10 -44.64 -28.05
CA SER A 83 -2.90 -45.48 -28.20
C SER A 83 -1.72 -44.87 -27.48
N ASN A 84 -0.81 -45.68 -26.96
CA ASN A 84 0.46 -45.31 -26.30
C ASN A 84 0.31 -44.18 -25.26
N SER A 85 -0.40 -44.45 -24.18
CA SER A 85 -0.68 -43.48 -23.12
C SER A 85 0.55 -43.02 -22.32
N GLY A 86 1.67 -43.78 -22.40
CA GLY A 86 2.89 -43.51 -21.64
C GLY A 86 3.55 -42.16 -21.95
N THR A 87 3.46 -41.72 -23.21
CA THR A 87 4.04 -40.44 -23.69
C THR A 87 3.01 -39.32 -23.90
N SER A 88 1.75 -39.56 -23.54
CA SER A 88 0.65 -38.61 -23.82
C SER A 88 0.87 -37.19 -23.25
N LYS A 89 1.59 -37.06 -22.13
CA LYS A 89 1.86 -35.77 -21.49
C LYS A 89 2.80 -34.88 -22.30
N ASN A 90 3.62 -35.47 -23.17
CA ASN A 90 4.55 -34.76 -24.04
C ASN A 90 3.84 -33.80 -25.01
N ILE A 91 2.53 -34.02 -25.25
CA ILE A 91 1.72 -33.21 -26.18
C ILE A 91 1.42 -31.80 -25.61
N ILE A 92 1.61 -31.58 -24.30
CA ILE A 92 1.28 -30.32 -23.61
C ILE A 92 2.33 -29.91 -22.56
N ASP A 93 3.59 -30.33 -22.73
CA ASP A 93 4.66 -30.04 -21.77
C ASP A 93 5.48 -28.78 -22.14
N GLY A 94 5.32 -28.26 -23.35
CA GLY A 94 6.00 -27.07 -23.85
C GLY A 94 7.39 -27.38 -24.45
N ASP A 95 7.73 -28.64 -24.59
CA ASP A 95 9.00 -29.08 -25.14
C ASP A 95 8.80 -29.78 -26.51
N THR A 96 9.10 -29.05 -27.59
CA THR A 96 8.98 -29.58 -28.95
C THR A 96 9.97 -30.71 -29.29
N THR A 97 10.90 -31.04 -28.39
CA THR A 97 11.83 -32.17 -28.55
C THR A 97 11.24 -33.49 -28.04
N THR A 98 10.25 -33.42 -27.17
CA THR A 98 9.44 -34.56 -26.72
C THR A 98 8.25 -34.76 -27.65
N TYR A 99 7.68 -35.94 -27.72
CA TYR A 99 6.51 -36.18 -28.57
C TYR A 99 5.73 -37.43 -28.13
N TRP A 100 4.49 -37.49 -28.58
CA TRP A 100 3.66 -38.67 -28.56
C TRP A 100 3.62 -39.30 -29.94
N ALA A 101 3.67 -40.64 -30.02
CA ALA A 101 3.43 -41.43 -31.22
C ALA A 101 2.52 -42.58 -30.85
N PRO A 102 1.46 -42.87 -31.64
CA PRO A 102 0.64 -44.06 -31.46
C PRO A 102 1.43 -45.32 -31.72
N ASN A 103 1.05 -46.41 -31.11
CA ASN A 103 1.60 -47.73 -31.46
C ASN A 103 1.15 -48.13 -32.88
N PRO A 104 2.08 -48.43 -33.82
CA PRO A 104 1.72 -48.85 -35.16
C PRO A 104 0.81 -50.07 -35.24
N GLU A 105 0.91 -50.98 -34.25
CA GLU A 105 0.09 -52.19 -34.18
C GLU A 105 -1.38 -51.94 -33.77
N ASP A 106 -1.64 -50.80 -33.10
CA ASP A 106 -3.00 -50.47 -32.67
C ASP A 106 -3.90 -50.11 -33.88
N ASP A 107 -5.18 -50.39 -33.77
CA ASP A 107 -6.16 -50.04 -34.78
C ASP A 107 -6.19 -48.51 -35.00
N LEU A 108 -6.40 -48.08 -36.26
CA LEU A 108 -6.53 -46.65 -36.57
C LEU A 108 -7.65 -45.96 -35.78
N LYS A 109 -8.71 -46.69 -35.39
CA LYS A 109 -9.78 -46.15 -34.53
C LYS A 109 -9.29 -45.70 -33.16
N ASP A 110 -8.11 -46.19 -32.71
CA ASP A 110 -7.48 -45.84 -31.43
C ASP A 110 -6.42 -44.71 -31.57
N TRP A 111 -6.22 -44.21 -32.81
CA TRP A 111 -5.34 -43.08 -33.10
C TRP A 111 -6.08 -41.77 -32.90
N TRP A 112 -6.25 -41.39 -31.64
CA TRP A 112 -6.86 -40.10 -31.25
C TRP A 112 -6.22 -39.52 -30.01
N VAL A 113 -6.35 -38.18 -29.87
CA VAL A 113 -5.88 -37.38 -28.73
C VAL A 113 -7.06 -36.56 -28.24
N ASP A 114 -7.33 -36.64 -26.93
CA ASP A 114 -8.31 -35.79 -26.23
C ASP A 114 -7.59 -34.91 -25.21
N ILE A 115 -7.72 -33.60 -25.30
CA ILE A 115 -7.19 -32.65 -24.36
C ILE A 115 -8.36 -31.97 -23.65
N ASP A 116 -8.34 -32.00 -22.32
CA ASP A 116 -9.25 -31.24 -21.47
C ASP A 116 -8.45 -30.13 -20.81
N LEU A 117 -8.77 -28.91 -21.11
CA LEU A 117 -8.07 -27.72 -20.53
C LEU A 117 -8.43 -27.48 -19.05
N GLY A 118 -9.40 -28.25 -18.50
CA GLY A 118 -9.86 -28.15 -17.13
C GLY A 118 -10.68 -26.88 -16.84
N ARG A 119 -10.84 -26.02 -17.84
CA ARG A 119 -11.61 -24.76 -17.80
C ARG A 119 -12.02 -24.32 -19.19
N LEU A 120 -13.07 -23.52 -19.27
CA LEU A 120 -13.44 -22.81 -20.51
C LEU A 120 -12.41 -21.73 -20.83
N VAL A 121 -11.90 -21.72 -22.04
CA VAL A 121 -11.01 -20.66 -22.53
C VAL A 121 -11.58 -20.02 -23.80
N THR A 122 -11.14 -18.78 -24.06
CA THR A 122 -11.29 -18.15 -25.38
C THR A 122 -10.03 -18.46 -26.19
N ALA A 123 -10.14 -19.29 -27.21
CA ALA A 123 -9.02 -19.61 -28.10
C ALA A 123 -8.96 -18.64 -29.29
N LYS A 124 -7.81 -18.05 -29.54
CA LYS A 124 -7.47 -17.31 -30.76
C LYS A 124 -7.05 -18.29 -31.85
N LYS A 125 -6.28 -19.31 -31.49
CA LYS A 125 -5.86 -20.37 -32.41
C LYS A 125 -5.58 -21.69 -31.68
N ILE A 126 -5.65 -22.77 -32.43
CA ILE A 126 -5.09 -24.08 -32.07
C ILE A 126 -3.90 -24.31 -32.99
N ARG A 127 -2.79 -24.78 -32.46
CA ARG A 127 -1.58 -25.13 -33.21
C ARG A 127 -1.20 -26.59 -32.89
N LEU A 128 -1.01 -27.41 -33.92
CA LEU A 128 -0.40 -28.73 -33.83
C LEU A 128 1.05 -28.60 -34.28
N ILE A 129 2.00 -29.12 -33.53
CA ILE A 129 3.42 -29.15 -33.86
C ILE A 129 3.84 -30.63 -33.95
N PHE A 130 4.25 -31.04 -35.11
CA PHE A 130 4.74 -32.40 -35.35
C PHE A 130 6.23 -32.51 -35.10
N ALA A 131 6.65 -33.58 -34.48
CA ALA A 131 8.00 -33.77 -33.99
C ALA A 131 9.07 -33.69 -35.08
N GLY A 132 10.19 -33.02 -34.74
CA GLY A 132 11.37 -32.98 -35.63
C GLY A 132 11.93 -34.37 -35.92
N GLY A 133 12.30 -34.62 -37.17
CA GLY A 133 12.82 -35.92 -37.61
C GLY A 133 11.77 -37.05 -37.74
N ARG A 134 10.49 -36.77 -37.50
CA ARG A 134 9.36 -37.67 -37.63
C ARG A 134 8.46 -37.26 -38.77
N THR A 135 7.59 -38.18 -39.21
CA THR A 135 6.63 -37.92 -40.30
C THR A 135 5.41 -37.21 -39.74
N PRO A 136 4.99 -36.03 -40.27
CA PRO A 136 3.75 -35.38 -39.91
C PRO A 136 2.55 -36.29 -40.24
N PHE A 137 1.50 -36.23 -39.39
CA PHE A 137 0.25 -36.96 -39.69
C PHE A 137 -0.42 -36.34 -40.92
N PRO A 138 -0.70 -37.13 -41.98
CA PRO A 138 -1.18 -36.60 -43.23
C PRO A 138 -2.69 -36.27 -43.22
N GLU A 139 -3.50 -37.06 -42.53
CA GLU A 139 -4.96 -36.87 -42.53
C GLU A 139 -5.48 -36.95 -41.10
N PHE A 140 -6.16 -35.87 -40.71
CA PHE A 140 -6.75 -35.75 -39.38
C PHE A 140 -7.92 -34.76 -39.34
N ARG A 141 -8.72 -34.88 -38.29
CA ARG A 141 -9.81 -33.97 -37.95
C ARG A 141 -9.63 -33.41 -36.56
N ILE A 142 -9.94 -32.12 -36.40
CA ILE A 142 -9.90 -31.44 -35.11
C ILE A 142 -11.30 -31.03 -34.72
N TYR A 143 -11.72 -31.49 -33.56
CA TYR A 143 -13.00 -31.12 -32.95
C TYR A 143 -12.75 -30.38 -31.66
N VAL A 144 -13.65 -29.43 -31.35
CA VAL A 144 -13.64 -28.69 -30.09
C VAL A 144 -14.97 -28.76 -29.38
N SER A 145 -14.96 -28.64 -28.06
CA SER A 145 -16.18 -28.64 -27.26
C SER A 145 -16.07 -27.59 -26.17
N LYS A 146 -17.18 -26.89 -25.91
CA LYS A 146 -17.36 -26.04 -24.73
C LYS A 146 -17.62 -26.84 -23.45
N HIS A 147 -17.52 -28.16 -23.47
CA HIS A 147 -17.93 -29.10 -22.41
C HIS A 147 -19.46 -29.12 -22.17
N LEU A 148 -20.27 -28.74 -23.12
CA LEU A 148 -21.72 -28.83 -23.07
C LEU A 148 -22.20 -30.21 -23.43
N GLN A 149 -23.27 -30.66 -22.76
CA GLN A 149 -23.91 -31.95 -23.04
C GLN A 149 -24.72 -31.88 -24.32
N LYS A 150 -24.49 -32.82 -25.26
CA LYS A 150 -25.26 -32.92 -26.48
C LYS A 150 -26.72 -33.29 -26.20
N TYR A 151 -26.97 -34.14 -25.20
CA TYR A 151 -28.31 -34.63 -24.85
C TYR A 151 -28.54 -34.51 -23.35
N ALA A 152 -29.64 -33.89 -22.93
CA ALA A 152 -29.97 -33.69 -21.50
C ALA A 152 -30.09 -35.03 -20.72
N LYS A 153 -30.49 -36.11 -21.37
CA LYS A 153 -30.62 -37.44 -20.75
C LYS A 153 -29.32 -38.28 -20.78
N LEU A 154 -28.31 -37.85 -21.54
CA LEU A 154 -27.04 -38.55 -21.71
C LEU A 154 -25.87 -37.61 -21.31
N PRO A 155 -25.68 -37.31 -20.03
CA PRO A 155 -24.76 -36.30 -19.55
C PRO A 155 -23.27 -36.59 -19.82
N LYS A 156 -22.95 -37.83 -20.23
CA LYS A 156 -21.57 -38.22 -20.60
C LYS A 156 -21.20 -37.86 -22.04
N ILE A 157 -22.19 -37.54 -22.89
CA ILE A 157 -21.94 -37.24 -24.30
C ILE A 157 -21.82 -35.71 -24.43
N LEU A 158 -20.61 -35.26 -24.73
CA LEU A 158 -20.35 -33.85 -25.01
C LEU A 158 -20.70 -33.51 -26.47
N GLU A 159 -21.07 -32.24 -26.68
CA GLU A 159 -21.22 -31.69 -28.01
C GLU A 159 -19.86 -31.22 -28.54
N TYR A 160 -19.52 -31.66 -29.76
CA TYR A 160 -18.28 -31.31 -30.43
C TYR A 160 -18.57 -30.69 -31.80
N ASP A 161 -17.86 -29.60 -32.09
CA ASP A 161 -17.86 -28.95 -33.38
C ASP A 161 -16.58 -29.34 -34.14
N LEU A 162 -16.72 -29.72 -35.43
CA LEU A 162 -15.59 -29.88 -36.33
C LEU A 162 -15.05 -28.51 -36.73
N VAL A 163 -13.79 -28.20 -36.34
CA VAL A 163 -13.16 -26.92 -36.66
C VAL A 163 -12.11 -26.99 -37.76
N ALA A 164 -11.56 -28.16 -37.97
CA ALA A 164 -10.62 -28.40 -39.07
C ALA A 164 -10.65 -29.86 -39.53
N LYS A 165 -10.42 -30.04 -40.83
CA LYS A 165 -10.19 -31.31 -41.48
C LYS A 165 -9.15 -31.12 -42.58
N THR A 166 -8.16 -32.00 -42.68
CA THR A 166 -7.23 -32.01 -43.80
C THR A 166 -7.97 -32.35 -45.08
N VAL A 167 -7.90 -31.52 -46.12
CA VAL A 167 -8.48 -31.72 -47.44
C VAL A 167 -7.45 -32.34 -48.36
N LYS A 168 -6.17 -32.02 -48.19
CA LYS A 168 -5.00 -32.61 -48.83
C LYS A 168 -4.11 -33.18 -47.74
N PRO A 169 -3.32 -34.25 -48.05
CA PRO A 169 -2.37 -34.76 -47.06
C PRO A 169 -1.47 -33.63 -46.51
N ASN A 170 -1.42 -33.52 -45.20
CA ASN A 170 -0.54 -32.57 -44.53
C ASN A 170 0.90 -33.04 -44.60
N THR A 171 1.80 -32.14 -45.02
CA THR A 171 3.24 -32.36 -45.05
C THR A 171 3.98 -31.38 -44.16
N GLU A 172 3.24 -30.42 -43.66
CA GLU A 172 3.80 -29.33 -42.83
C GLU A 172 4.03 -29.78 -41.39
N ARG A 173 5.10 -29.28 -40.78
CA ARG A 173 5.42 -29.55 -39.37
C ARG A 173 4.56 -28.78 -38.37
N THR A 174 3.84 -27.78 -38.85
CA THR A 174 2.93 -26.99 -38.04
C THR A 174 1.60 -26.84 -38.76
N PHE A 175 0.52 -27.14 -38.06
CA PHE A 175 -0.84 -26.95 -38.60
C PHE A 175 -1.60 -26.02 -37.65
N GLU A 176 -2.16 -24.94 -38.19
CA GLU A 176 -2.87 -23.93 -37.44
C GLU A 176 -4.35 -23.81 -37.79
N VAL A 177 -5.20 -23.66 -36.76
CA VAL A 177 -6.60 -23.31 -36.90
C VAL A 177 -6.81 -21.98 -36.22
N ASN A 178 -7.12 -20.91 -37.00
CA ASN A 178 -7.30 -19.58 -36.48
C ASN A 178 -8.78 -19.28 -36.22
N PHE A 179 -9.08 -18.59 -35.12
CA PHE A 179 -10.43 -18.15 -34.73
C PHE A 179 -10.60 -16.64 -34.75
N ASP A 180 -9.69 -15.89 -35.37
CA ASP A 180 -9.76 -14.43 -35.46
C ASP A 180 -10.94 -13.92 -36.31
N SER A 181 -11.48 -14.78 -37.17
CA SER A 181 -12.65 -14.49 -38.02
C SER A 181 -13.98 -14.98 -37.41
N GLU A 182 -13.97 -15.50 -36.21
CA GLU A 182 -15.19 -15.96 -35.52
C GLU A 182 -16.19 -14.79 -35.40
N LYS A 183 -17.45 -15.11 -35.63
CA LYS A 183 -18.56 -14.15 -35.53
C LYS A 183 -19.69 -14.77 -34.75
N ASP A 184 -20.44 -13.90 -34.07
CA ASP A 184 -21.72 -14.31 -33.51
C ASP A 184 -22.78 -14.53 -34.63
N ARG A 185 -23.96 -15.03 -34.26
CA ARG A 185 -25.06 -15.27 -35.19
C ARG A 185 -25.61 -14.00 -35.91
N HIS A 186 -25.19 -12.82 -35.47
CA HIS A 186 -25.51 -11.53 -36.05
C HIS A 186 -24.38 -10.96 -36.92
N GLY A 187 -23.30 -11.73 -37.09
CA GLY A 187 -22.13 -11.31 -37.84
C GLY A 187 -21.16 -10.39 -37.08
N ASN A 188 -21.37 -10.14 -35.79
CA ASN A 188 -20.43 -9.35 -35.00
C ASN A 188 -19.15 -10.16 -34.73
N PRO A 189 -17.97 -9.55 -34.90
CA PRO A 189 -16.70 -10.23 -34.65
C PRO A 189 -16.56 -10.60 -33.18
N LEU A 190 -16.07 -11.81 -32.90
CA LEU A 190 -15.73 -12.30 -31.59
C LEU A 190 -14.21 -12.31 -31.42
N MET A 191 -13.73 -12.22 -30.18
CA MET A 191 -12.29 -12.22 -29.89
C MET A 191 -11.66 -13.63 -29.95
N GLY A 192 -12.43 -14.63 -30.33
CA GLY A 192 -12.03 -16.01 -30.48
C GLY A 192 -13.15 -16.98 -30.16
N ARG A 193 -12.85 -18.26 -30.16
CA ARG A 193 -13.80 -19.36 -29.93
C ARG A 193 -13.74 -19.86 -28.48
N TYR A 194 -14.89 -20.03 -27.85
CA TYR A 194 -14.96 -20.71 -26.56
C TYR A 194 -14.73 -22.21 -26.75
N LEU A 195 -13.81 -22.78 -25.98
CA LEU A 195 -13.59 -24.22 -25.90
C LEU A 195 -13.00 -24.63 -24.55
N GLN A 196 -13.20 -25.86 -24.16
CA GLN A 196 -12.57 -26.55 -23.05
C GLN A 196 -11.92 -27.85 -23.48
N ASN A 197 -12.53 -28.58 -24.41
CA ASN A 197 -12.02 -29.87 -24.88
C ASN A 197 -11.61 -29.78 -26.35
N ILE A 198 -10.53 -30.44 -26.69
CA ILE A 198 -10.05 -30.63 -28.06
C ILE A 198 -9.94 -32.12 -28.31
N ARG A 199 -10.51 -32.62 -29.39
CA ARG A 199 -10.32 -33.97 -29.87
C ARG A 199 -9.69 -33.95 -31.23
N ILE A 200 -8.56 -34.64 -31.38
CA ILE A 200 -7.87 -34.87 -32.66
C ILE A 200 -8.05 -36.35 -33.02
N VAL A 201 -8.57 -36.60 -34.20
CA VAL A 201 -8.74 -37.97 -34.72
C VAL A 201 -7.89 -38.05 -35.96
N PHE A 202 -7.00 -39.02 -36.01
CA PHE A 202 -6.17 -39.29 -37.18
C PHE A 202 -6.89 -40.27 -38.09
N ASP A 203 -6.99 -39.95 -39.39
CA ASP A 203 -7.79 -40.69 -40.38
C ASP A 203 -6.90 -41.58 -41.25
N LYS A 204 -5.58 -41.53 -41.13
CA LYS A 204 -4.64 -42.34 -41.89
C LYS A 204 -3.40 -42.70 -41.06
N LYS A 205 -3.02 -43.96 -41.09
CA LYS A 205 -1.73 -44.42 -40.52
C LYS A 205 -0.56 -43.94 -41.38
N VAL A 206 0.53 -43.66 -40.72
CA VAL A 206 1.81 -43.24 -41.34
C VAL A 206 2.95 -43.90 -40.59
N GLU A 207 4.03 -44.17 -41.29
CA GLU A 207 5.27 -44.65 -40.67
C GLU A 207 5.94 -43.56 -39.84
N ASP A 208 6.41 -43.93 -38.66
CA ASP A 208 7.18 -43.10 -37.77
C ASP A 208 6.57 -41.71 -37.47
N PRO A 209 5.27 -41.65 -37.04
CA PRO A 209 4.65 -40.37 -36.74
C PRO A 209 5.11 -39.79 -35.41
N GLY A 210 4.95 -38.47 -35.23
CA GLY A 210 5.19 -37.80 -33.93
C GLY A 210 4.41 -36.50 -33.82
N LEU A 211 3.59 -36.37 -32.77
CA LEU A 211 2.96 -35.14 -32.36
C LEU A 211 3.72 -34.60 -31.13
N ALA A 212 4.46 -33.51 -31.31
CA ALA A 212 5.25 -32.91 -30.25
C ALA A 212 4.36 -32.04 -29.33
N GLU A 213 3.61 -31.09 -29.90
CA GLU A 213 2.82 -30.18 -29.11
C GLU A 213 1.44 -29.91 -29.69
N VAL A 214 0.49 -29.69 -28.78
CA VAL A 214 -0.80 -29.07 -29.10
C VAL A 214 -0.90 -27.79 -28.26
N GLU A 215 -0.94 -26.67 -28.91
CA GLU A 215 -1.09 -25.38 -28.27
C GLU A 215 -2.48 -24.80 -28.47
N VAL A 216 -3.03 -24.18 -27.43
CA VAL A 216 -4.24 -23.36 -27.49
C VAL A 216 -3.88 -21.97 -27.07
N ILE A 217 -3.72 -21.07 -28.02
CA ILE A 217 -3.35 -19.69 -27.77
C ILE A 217 -4.60 -18.89 -27.43
N THR A 218 -4.61 -18.29 -26.24
CA THR A 218 -5.70 -17.46 -25.72
C THR A 218 -5.32 -15.98 -25.77
N PRO A 219 -6.26 -15.02 -25.63
CA PRO A 219 -5.92 -13.60 -25.54
C PRO A 219 -4.97 -13.25 -24.39
N GLY A 220 -4.97 -14.08 -23.35
CA GLY A 220 -4.11 -13.94 -22.17
C GLY A 220 -4.62 -14.77 -21.00
N GLU A 221 -4.05 -14.52 -19.84
CA GLU A 221 -4.53 -15.08 -18.58
C GLU A 221 -5.92 -14.52 -18.27
N ASN A 222 -6.88 -15.39 -17.94
CA ASN A 222 -8.20 -14.95 -17.48
C ASN A 222 -8.08 -14.44 -16.02
N ILE A 223 -8.03 -13.13 -15.85
CA ILE A 223 -7.92 -12.44 -14.56
C ILE A 223 -9.09 -12.81 -13.64
N ALA A 224 -10.29 -13.03 -14.18
CA ALA A 224 -11.47 -13.31 -13.39
C ALA A 224 -11.37 -14.61 -12.57
N LEU A 225 -10.74 -15.66 -13.11
CA LEU A 225 -10.66 -17.00 -12.49
C LEU A 225 -10.13 -17.03 -11.06
N LYS A 226 -9.19 -16.14 -10.71
CA LYS A 226 -8.54 -16.12 -9.40
C LYS A 226 -9.11 -15.07 -8.47
N THR A 227 -10.26 -14.50 -8.75
CA THR A 227 -10.85 -13.41 -7.97
C THR A 227 -10.98 -13.75 -6.49
N LEU A 228 -11.60 -14.87 -6.15
CA LEU A 228 -11.79 -15.28 -4.75
C LEU A 228 -10.47 -15.70 -4.08
N GLU A 229 -9.56 -16.35 -4.82
CA GLU A 229 -8.25 -16.73 -4.34
C GLU A 229 -7.41 -15.50 -3.93
N ARG A 230 -7.55 -14.39 -4.66
CA ARG A 230 -6.89 -13.11 -4.35
C ARG A 230 -7.52 -12.35 -3.20
N GLY A 231 -8.57 -12.88 -2.55
CA GLY A 231 -9.32 -12.19 -1.50
C GLY A 231 -10.36 -11.20 -2.05
N GLY A 232 -10.62 -11.24 -3.34
CA GLY A 232 -11.71 -10.49 -3.97
C GLY A 232 -13.08 -10.91 -3.44
N LYS A 233 -14.07 -10.05 -3.64
CA LYS A 233 -15.41 -10.23 -3.07
C LYS A 233 -16.46 -9.99 -4.13
N VAL A 234 -17.59 -10.67 -3.96
CA VAL A 234 -18.78 -10.47 -4.79
C VAL A 234 -19.94 -10.07 -3.89
N LYS A 235 -20.59 -8.98 -4.25
CA LYS A 235 -21.87 -8.56 -3.65
C LYS A 235 -22.91 -8.50 -4.76
N TYR A 236 -24.10 -8.92 -4.48
CA TYR A 236 -25.18 -8.92 -5.45
C TYR A 236 -26.54 -8.68 -4.81
N GLY A 237 -27.46 -8.22 -5.62
CA GLY A 237 -28.84 -7.93 -5.20
C GLY A 237 -29.85 -8.26 -6.29
N GLY A 238 -31.11 -8.04 -5.98
CA GLY A 238 -32.22 -8.54 -6.76
C GLY A 238 -32.33 -10.07 -6.61
N ARG A 239 -32.60 -10.75 -7.71
CA ARG A 239 -32.69 -12.22 -7.73
C ARG A 239 -31.53 -12.89 -8.45
N MET A 240 -30.32 -12.35 -8.34
CA MET A 240 -29.11 -13.05 -8.74
C MET A 240 -28.80 -14.16 -7.75
N THR A 241 -28.28 -15.27 -8.23
CA THR A 241 -27.88 -16.41 -7.40
C THR A 241 -26.55 -16.97 -7.86
N LYS A 242 -25.73 -17.45 -6.92
CA LYS A 242 -24.45 -18.13 -7.22
C LYS A 242 -23.55 -17.31 -8.16
N VAL A 243 -23.43 -16.02 -7.89
CA VAL A 243 -22.68 -15.08 -8.76
C VAL A 243 -21.21 -15.46 -8.86
N GLU A 244 -20.67 -16.13 -7.87
CA GLU A 244 -19.29 -16.64 -7.86
C GLU A 244 -19.01 -17.65 -9.00
N GLN A 245 -20.07 -18.30 -9.52
CA GLN A 245 -19.96 -19.27 -10.59
C GLN A 245 -19.76 -18.65 -11.98
N ILE A 246 -19.91 -17.34 -12.14
CA ILE A 246 -19.70 -16.69 -13.44
C ILE A 246 -18.22 -16.50 -13.81
N PHE A 247 -17.29 -16.79 -12.90
CA PHE A 247 -15.85 -16.72 -13.14
C PHE A 247 -15.10 -17.93 -12.58
N ASP A 248 -15.78 -19.08 -12.53
CA ASP A 248 -15.17 -20.34 -12.09
C ASP A 248 -14.55 -21.15 -13.27
N GLY A 249 -14.67 -20.63 -14.47
CA GLY A 249 -14.16 -21.27 -15.69
C GLY A 249 -15.04 -22.41 -16.22
N LEU A 250 -16.32 -22.50 -15.81
CA LEU A 250 -17.19 -23.62 -16.16
C LEU A 250 -18.50 -23.13 -16.79
N ILE A 251 -18.69 -23.38 -18.07
CA ILE A 251 -19.86 -22.91 -18.81
C ILE A 251 -21.20 -23.57 -18.38
N TRP A 252 -21.16 -24.63 -17.59
CA TRP A 252 -22.39 -25.31 -17.09
C TRP A 252 -22.76 -24.90 -15.66
N THR A 253 -21.94 -24.13 -15.01
CA THR A 253 -22.24 -23.39 -13.77
C THR A 253 -22.56 -21.95 -14.16
N GLY A 254 -23.17 -21.17 -13.34
CA GLY A 254 -23.44 -19.80 -13.70
C GLY A 254 -24.49 -19.17 -12.81
N SER A 255 -24.67 -17.86 -12.99
CA SER A 255 -25.64 -17.08 -12.23
C SER A 255 -26.94 -16.86 -13.02
N THR A 256 -28.06 -17.07 -12.36
CA THR A 256 -29.34 -16.56 -12.86
C THR A 256 -29.43 -15.05 -12.63
N VAL A 257 -29.86 -14.36 -13.65
CA VAL A 257 -30.19 -12.92 -13.60
C VAL A 257 -31.69 -12.82 -13.81
N THR A 258 -32.47 -13.03 -12.73
CA THR A 258 -33.94 -13.15 -12.82
C THR A 258 -34.62 -11.91 -12.29
N LEU A 259 -35.43 -11.29 -13.12
CA LEU A 259 -36.41 -10.27 -12.76
C LEU A 259 -37.76 -10.97 -12.61
N ALA A 260 -38.26 -11.23 -11.40
CA ALA A 260 -39.53 -11.90 -11.20
C ALA A 260 -40.37 -11.24 -10.13
N GLY A 261 -41.69 -11.09 -10.35
CA GLY A 261 -42.65 -10.59 -9.40
C GLY A 261 -43.37 -9.30 -9.84
N ALA A 262 -44.43 -8.89 -9.11
CA ALA A 262 -45.22 -7.69 -9.43
C ALA A 262 -44.47 -6.36 -9.38
N ASP A 263 -43.27 -6.35 -8.73
CA ASP A 263 -42.42 -5.16 -8.61
C ASP A 263 -41.23 -5.14 -9.60
N TRP A 264 -41.29 -5.89 -10.66
CA TRP A 264 -40.23 -6.01 -11.66
C TRP A 264 -39.80 -4.67 -12.28
N LEU A 265 -40.66 -3.67 -12.35
CA LEU A 265 -40.35 -2.30 -12.81
C LEU A 265 -39.43 -1.53 -11.83
N ARG A 266 -39.29 -1.97 -10.58
CA ARG A 266 -38.51 -1.30 -9.53
C ARG A 266 -37.33 -2.12 -9.04
N GLN A 267 -37.20 -3.39 -9.41
CA GLN A 267 -36.13 -4.26 -8.94
C GLN A 267 -34.93 -4.19 -9.87
N HIS A 268 -33.88 -3.54 -9.42
CA HIS A 268 -32.58 -3.58 -10.07
C HIS A 268 -31.86 -4.89 -9.73
N VAL A 269 -31.46 -5.64 -10.74
CA VAL A 269 -30.61 -6.82 -10.59
C VAL A 269 -29.18 -6.41 -10.87
N TRP A 270 -28.29 -6.61 -9.91
CA TRP A 270 -26.92 -6.13 -10.00
C TRP A 270 -25.95 -7.06 -9.28
N CYS A 271 -24.72 -7.03 -9.70
CA CYS A 271 -23.61 -7.55 -8.93
C CYS A 271 -22.39 -6.60 -9.02
N ASN A 272 -21.66 -6.56 -7.92
CA ASN A 272 -20.44 -5.81 -7.76
C ASN A 272 -19.30 -6.77 -7.42
N TRP A 273 -18.22 -6.70 -8.18
CA TRP A 273 -17.05 -7.54 -8.01
C TRP A 273 -15.84 -6.70 -7.63
N ASP A 274 -15.14 -7.12 -6.57
CA ASP A 274 -13.77 -6.73 -6.29
C ASP A 274 -12.85 -7.85 -6.81
N LEU A 275 -12.02 -7.56 -7.77
CA LEU A 275 -11.06 -8.52 -8.34
C LEU A 275 -9.92 -8.91 -7.39
N GLY A 276 -9.86 -8.30 -6.19
CA GLY A 276 -8.83 -8.52 -5.19
C GLY A 276 -7.54 -7.70 -5.42
N ALA A 277 -7.35 -7.18 -6.62
CA ALA A 277 -6.27 -6.27 -6.99
C ALA A 277 -6.68 -5.44 -8.21
N THR A 278 -5.96 -4.36 -8.47
CA THR A 278 -6.11 -3.57 -9.70
C THR A 278 -5.32 -4.24 -10.82
N PHE A 279 -5.86 -4.27 -12.03
CA PHE A 279 -5.22 -4.83 -13.22
C PHE A 279 -5.27 -3.85 -14.39
N TRP A 280 -4.34 -4.00 -15.32
CA TRP A 280 -4.42 -3.41 -16.64
C TRP A 280 -5.28 -4.33 -17.49
N VAL A 281 -6.49 -3.89 -17.83
CA VAL A 281 -7.48 -4.67 -18.58
C VAL A 281 -7.67 -4.04 -19.95
N ASP A 282 -7.61 -4.85 -21.00
CA ASP A 282 -7.82 -4.43 -22.39
C ASP A 282 -9.06 -5.07 -23.02
N ALA A 283 -9.58 -6.14 -22.43
CA ALA A 283 -10.81 -6.77 -22.90
C ALA A 283 -11.55 -7.52 -21.80
N MET A 284 -12.87 -7.56 -21.95
CA MET A 284 -13.77 -8.39 -21.17
C MET A 284 -14.68 -9.18 -22.13
N ARG A 285 -15.02 -10.38 -21.73
CA ARG A 285 -15.91 -11.24 -22.49
C ARG A 285 -16.83 -12.02 -21.56
N PHE A 286 -18.10 -12.14 -21.89
CA PHE A 286 -19.01 -13.03 -21.19
C PHE A 286 -20.05 -13.64 -22.12
N THR A 287 -20.68 -14.72 -21.65
CA THR A 287 -21.67 -15.45 -22.42
C THR A 287 -22.93 -15.74 -21.62
N SER A 288 -24.07 -15.58 -22.30
CA SER A 288 -25.38 -16.07 -21.86
C SER A 288 -25.69 -17.47 -22.41
N GLU A 289 -24.80 -18.05 -23.21
CA GLU A 289 -24.94 -19.39 -23.77
C GLU A 289 -24.42 -20.44 -22.78
N GLY A 290 -25.27 -21.37 -22.34
CA GLY A 290 -24.91 -22.42 -21.42
C GLY A 290 -25.84 -23.63 -21.44
N ARG A 291 -25.87 -24.38 -20.35
CA ARG A 291 -26.42 -25.76 -20.25
C ARG A 291 -27.88 -25.97 -20.75
N HIS A 292 -28.73 -24.97 -20.71
CA HIS A 292 -30.17 -25.15 -20.97
C HIS A 292 -30.73 -24.12 -21.95
N MET A 293 -30.49 -24.32 -23.25
CA MET A 293 -31.08 -23.52 -24.33
C MET A 293 -32.60 -23.58 -24.43
N ARG A 294 -33.30 -24.36 -23.60
CA ARG A 294 -34.78 -24.50 -23.64
C ARG A 294 -35.57 -23.39 -22.97
N TRP A 295 -34.94 -22.64 -22.09
CA TRP A 295 -35.52 -21.47 -21.43
C TRP A 295 -34.82 -20.27 -22.01
N ARG A 296 -35.54 -19.29 -22.53
CA ARG A 296 -34.99 -18.04 -23.02
C ARG A 296 -34.14 -17.43 -21.91
N SER A 297 -32.83 -17.47 -22.10
CA SER A 297 -31.84 -17.04 -21.14
C SER A 297 -31.20 -15.72 -21.59
N ASP A 298 -31.97 -14.90 -22.23
CA ASP A 298 -31.49 -13.73 -22.94
C ASP A 298 -31.37 -12.54 -21.97
N LEU A 299 -30.20 -11.99 -21.85
CA LEU A 299 -29.98 -10.68 -21.20
C LEU A 299 -30.56 -9.61 -22.12
N GLU A 300 -31.67 -8.97 -21.72
CA GLU A 300 -32.36 -7.99 -22.56
C GLU A 300 -31.70 -6.63 -22.58
N GLY A 301 -31.14 -6.21 -21.44
CA GLY A 301 -30.39 -4.97 -21.35
C GLY A 301 -29.51 -4.95 -20.11
N PHE A 302 -28.31 -4.41 -20.25
CA PHE A 302 -27.39 -4.29 -19.13
C PHE A 302 -26.42 -3.12 -19.28
N ARG A 303 -25.91 -2.67 -18.15
CA ARG A 303 -24.81 -1.71 -18.04
C ARG A 303 -23.65 -2.33 -17.29
N ILE A 304 -22.44 -1.98 -17.69
CA ILE A 304 -21.23 -2.34 -16.97
C ILE A 304 -20.45 -1.07 -16.66
N TYR A 305 -20.11 -0.92 -15.40
CA TYR A 305 -19.26 0.14 -14.89
C TYR A 305 -17.99 -0.47 -14.33
N VAL A 306 -16.88 0.25 -14.43
CA VAL A 306 -15.59 -0.16 -13.91
C VAL A 306 -14.96 0.95 -13.11
N SER A 307 -14.11 0.57 -12.13
CA SER A 307 -13.37 1.50 -11.27
C SER A 307 -12.04 0.88 -10.87
N ASP A 308 -11.02 1.72 -10.69
CA ASP A 308 -9.77 1.31 -10.03
C ASP A 308 -9.78 1.54 -8.51
N GLY A 309 -10.86 2.12 -7.98
CA GLY A 309 -11.02 2.45 -6.57
C GLY A 309 -10.61 3.87 -6.19
N THR A 310 -10.26 4.71 -7.17
CA THR A 310 -9.96 6.13 -6.91
C THR A 310 -11.17 6.80 -6.26
N GLU A 311 -10.97 7.45 -5.11
CA GLU A 311 -12.05 8.14 -4.37
C GLU A 311 -12.61 9.30 -5.19
N ALA A 312 -13.91 9.48 -5.08
CA ALA A 312 -14.65 10.57 -5.72
C ALA A 312 -15.53 11.31 -4.68
N PRO A 313 -15.87 12.59 -4.90
CA PRO A 313 -16.79 13.31 -4.02
C PRO A 313 -18.17 12.64 -3.95
N THR A 314 -18.64 12.11 -5.08
CA THR A 314 -19.90 11.37 -5.19
C THR A 314 -19.80 10.31 -6.27
N SER A 315 -20.38 9.12 -6.02
CA SER A 315 -20.59 8.11 -7.06
C SER A 315 -21.89 8.38 -7.82
N PRO A 316 -22.05 7.89 -9.06
CA PRO A 316 -23.35 7.87 -9.73
C PRO A 316 -24.41 7.21 -8.87
N ALA A 317 -25.66 7.69 -8.94
CA ALA A 317 -26.76 7.24 -8.08
C ALA A 317 -27.13 5.76 -8.25
N ASP A 318 -26.80 5.17 -9.40
CA ASP A 318 -27.14 3.80 -9.78
C ASP A 318 -26.00 2.79 -9.54
N VAL A 319 -24.89 3.22 -8.93
CA VAL A 319 -23.75 2.36 -8.60
C VAL A 319 -23.48 2.34 -7.10
N TRP A 320 -22.69 1.34 -6.66
CA TRP A 320 -22.39 1.11 -5.27
C TRP A 320 -21.16 1.85 -4.77
N LYS A 321 -21.24 2.21 -3.49
CA LYS A 321 -20.06 2.62 -2.72
C LYS A 321 -19.14 1.42 -2.48
N VAL A 322 -17.85 1.62 -2.61
CA VAL A 322 -16.84 0.62 -2.27
C VAL A 322 -16.42 0.82 -0.82
N ASP A 323 -16.68 -0.18 0.02
CA ASP A 323 -16.40 -0.13 1.46
C ASP A 323 -16.90 1.16 2.16
N GLY A 324 -18.09 1.65 1.74
CA GLY A 324 -18.74 2.86 2.26
C GLY A 324 -18.23 4.16 1.64
N LYS A 325 -17.25 4.12 0.74
CA LYS A 325 -16.69 5.30 0.06
C LYS A 325 -17.23 5.44 -1.35
N ASP A 326 -17.40 6.67 -1.78
CA ASP A 326 -17.68 7.00 -3.16
C ASP A 326 -16.40 6.90 -3.99
N VAL A 327 -16.49 6.25 -5.16
CA VAL A 327 -15.36 6.08 -6.08
C VAL A 327 -15.73 6.50 -7.50
N VAL A 328 -14.71 6.78 -8.29
CA VAL A 328 -14.88 7.08 -9.71
C VAL A 328 -15.34 5.82 -10.45
N TRP A 329 -16.50 5.88 -11.11
CA TRP A 329 -17.01 4.83 -11.97
C TRP A 329 -17.06 5.29 -13.42
N GLU A 330 -16.57 4.45 -14.31
CA GLU A 330 -16.68 4.64 -15.75
C GLU A 330 -17.66 3.61 -16.34
N ARG A 331 -18.67 4.08 -17.07
CA ARG A 331 -19.56 3.19 -17.82
C ARG A 331 -18.90 2.76 -19.10
N ILE A 332 -18.61 1.46 -19.22
CA ILE A 332 -17.93 0.86 -20.39
C ILE A 332 -18.87 0.14 -21.34
N ALA A 333 -20.07 -0.20 -20.88
CA ALA A 333 -21.11 -0.80 -21.72
C ALA A 333 -22.50 -0.32 -21.29
N ASP A 334 -23.34 -0.10 -22.29
CA ASP A 334 -24.79 0.13 -22.16
C ASP A 334 -25.43 -0.58 -23.34
N VAL A 335 -25.97 -1.75 -23.12
CA VAL A 335 -26.39 -2.67 -24.17
C VAL A 335 -27.88 -2.91 -24.08
N ASP A 336 -28.62 -2.59 -25.15
CA ASP A 336 -29.97 -3.07 -25.42
C ASP A 336 -29.88 -4.29 -26.35
N ASN A 337 -30.30 -5.44 -25.85
CA ASN A 337 -30.20 -6.72 -26.55
C ASN A 337 -31.56 -7.23 -27.05
N LYS A 338 -32.47 -6.31 -27.44
CA LYS A 338 -33.81 -6.64 -27.97
C LYS A 338 -33.83 -7.11 -29.42
N VAL A 339 -32.68 -7.56 -29.93
CA VAL A 339 -32.57 -8.13 -31.27
C VAL A 339 -33.17 -9.55 -31.33
N SER A 340 -33.65 -10.01 -32.46
CA SER A 340 -34.23 -11.34 -32.63
C SER A 340 -33.44 -12.15 -33.69
N PRO A 341 -32.85 -13.28 -33.29
CA PRO A 341 -32.68 -13.85 -31.95
C PRO A 341 -31.71 -13.01 -31.11
N PRO A 342 -31.81 -12.97 -29.76
CA PRO A 342 -30.92 -12.14 -28.94
C PRO A 342 -29.46 -12.59 -28.99
N ARG A 343 -28.52 -11.63 -28.79
CA ARG A 343 -27.10 -11.93 -28.71
C ARG A 343 -26.82 -12.71 -27.43
N LEU A 344 -25.92 -13.67 -27.51
CA LEU A 344 -25.53 -14.53 -26.37
C LEU A 344 -24.07 -14.29 -25.93
N ASN A 345 -23.24 -13.77 -26.83
CA ASN A 345 -21.84 -13.51 -26.54
C ASN A 345 -21.56 -12.01 -26.61
N PHE A 346 -20.85 -11.48 -25.64
CA PHE A 346 -20.56 -10.06 -25.49
C PHE A 346 -19.07 -9.86 -25.30
N ASP A 347 -18.43 -9.23 -26.26
CA ASP A 347 -17.01 -8.89 -26.24
C ASP A 347 -16.89 -7.36 -26.10
N ILE A 348 -16.21 -6.90 -25.06
CA ILE A 348 -15.94 -5.50 -24.77
C ILE A 348 -14.43 -5.31 -24.86
N LYS A 349 -13.97 -4.56 -25.86
CA LYS A 349 -12.55 -4.26 -26.08
C LYS A 349 -12.29 -2.78 -25.76
N PHE A 350 -11.18 -2.50 -25.11
CA PHE A 350 -10.76 -1.15 -24.82
C PHE A 350 -9.70 -0.68 -25.81
N PRO A 351 -9.83 0.53 -26.38
CA PRO A 351 -8.82 1.08 -27.29
C PRO A 351 -7.45 1.25 -26.60
N LYS A 352 -7.45 1.47 -25.28
CA LYS A 352 -6.28 1.52 -24.41
C LYS A 352 -6.57 0.72 -23.14
N PRO A 353 -5.58 0.02 -22.58
CA PRO A 353 -5.75 -0.68 -21.32
C PRO A 353 -6.25 0.25 -20.22
N LYS A 354 -7.18 -0.23 -19.41
CA LYS A 354 -7.76 0.49 -18.27
C LYS A 354 -7.33 -0.15 -16.97
N ARG A 355 -7.12 0.67 -15.95
CA ARG A 355 -6.90 0.18 -14.59
C ARG A 355 -8.24 -0.19 -13.97
N ILE A 356 -8.46 -1.46 -13.68
CA ILE A 356 -9.73 -1.97 -13.17
C ILE A 356 -9.48 -2.86 -11.96
N ARG A 357 -10.21 -2.59 -10.88
CA ARG A 357 -10.31 -3.44 -9.69
C ARG A 357 -11.76 -3.83 -9.42
N TYR A 358 -12.69 -2.89 -9.62
CA TYR A 358 -14.09 -3.09 -9.33
C TYR A 358 -14.90 -3.08 -10.60
N ILE A 359 -15.86 -4.00 -10.69
CA ILE A 359 -16.79 -4.12 -11.81
C ILE A 359 -18.19 -4.14 -11.24
N PHE A 360 -19.04 -3.27 -11.73
CA PHE A 360 -20.45 -3.23 -11.41
C PHE A 360 -21.26 -3.59 -12.63
N PHE A 361 -21.95 -4.72 -12.59
CA PHE A 361 -22.89 -5.16 -13.60
C PHE A 361 -24.31 -4.85 -13.14
N HIS A 362 -25.04 -4.16 -13.97
CA HIS A 362 -26.42 -3.79 -13.72
C HIS A 362 -27.29 -4.28 -14.87
N HIS A 363 -28.17 -5.26 -14.60
CA HIS A 363 -29.18 -5.67 -15.52
C HIS A 363 -30.43 -4.77 -15.35
N TYR A 364 -30.85 -4.12 -16.40
CA TYR A 364 -32.03 -3.26 -16.40
C TYR A 364 -33.02 -3.75 -17.47
N TYR A 365 -34.27 -3.38 -17.24
CA TYR A 365 -35.34 -3.68 -18.18
C TYR A 365 -35.43 -2.56 -19.21
N GLY A 366 -35.39 -2.92 -20.48
CA GLY A 366 -35.66 -1.95 -21.54
C GLY A 366 -37.16 -1.64 -21.66
N THR A 367 -37.50 -0.42 -22.08
CA THR A 367 -38.87 -0.02 -22.41
C THR A 367 -39.30 -0.63 -23.75
N GLY A 368 -40.14 -1.67 -23.76
CA GLY A 368 -40.60 -2.29 -24.99
C GLY A 368 -41.52 -3.47 -24.78
N TYR A 369 -41.92 -4.14 -25.85
CA TYR A 369 -42.90 -5.23 -25.90
C TYR A 369 -42.72 -6.35 -24.86
N TRP A 370 -41.49 -6.61 -24.45
CA TRP A 370 -41.14 -7.63 -23.45
C TRP A 370 -41.33 -7.18 -22.00
N ALA A 371 -41.52 -5.90 -21.78
CA ALA A 371 -41.81 -5.34 -20.46
C ALA A 371 -43.10 -5.89 -19.81
N THR A 372 -43.94 -6.53 -20.58
CA THR A 372 -45.24 -7.08 -20.14
C THR A 372 -45.20 -8.57 -19.77
N ARG A 373 -44.10 -9.28 -19.94
CA ARG A 373 -43.98 -10.71 -19.61
C ARG A 373 -43.39 -10.92 -18.21
N ALA A 374 -44.12 -11.56 -17.36
CA ALA A 374 -43.86 -11.81 -15.94
C ALA A 374 -42.61 -12.67 -15.60
N SER A 375 -41.74 -12.98 -16.59
CA SER A 375 -40.57 -13.83 -16.38
C SER A 375 -39.42 -13.47 -17.33
N ALA A 376 -38.93 -12.23 -17.30
CA ALA A 376 -37.68 -11.90 -17.96
C ALA A 376 -36.54 -12.34 -17.05
N GLY A 377 -35.77 -13.32 -17.47
CA GLY A 377 -34.60 -13.80 -16.76
C GLY A 377 -33.53 -14.18 -17.76
N GLY A 378 -32.30 -13.81 -17.48
CA GLY A 378 -31.12 -14.20 -18.23
C GLY A 378 -30.18 -15.03 -17.39
N TYR A 379 -29.14 -15.49 -18.03
CA TYR A 379 -28.01 -16.19 -17.38
C TYR A 379 -26.72 -15.51 -17.80
N ILE A 380 -25.77 -15.43 -16.87
CA ILE A 380 -24.36 -15.25 -17.18
C ILE A 380 -23.69 -16.56 -16.81
N TRP A 381 -23.12 -17.25 -17.78
CA TRP A 381 -22.51 -18.56 -17.58
C TRP A 381 -21.03 -18.48 -17.32
N GLU A 382 -20.33 -17.57 -17.98
CA GLU A 382 -18.91 -17.34 -17.76
C GLU A 382 -18.54 -15.92 -18.11
N PHE A 383 -17.69 -15.31 -17.29
CA PHE A 383 -17.14 -13.99 -17.50
C PHE A 383 -15.62 -14.05 -17.47
N GLN A 384 -14.98 -13.58 -18.52
CA GLN A 384 -13.52 -13.58 -18.69
C GLN A 384 -13.00 -12.16 -18.81
N ILE A 385 -11.85 -11.90 -18.21
CA ILE A 385 -11.19 -10.61 -18.20
C ILE A 385 -9.75 -10.81 -18.65
N PHE A 386 -9.33 -10.04 -19.64
CA PHE A 386 -7.99 -10.12 -20.23
C PHE A 386 -7.27 -8.78 -20.13
N GLY A 387 -5.95 -8.86 -20.05
CA GLY A 387 -5.09 -7.70 -20.02
C GLY A 387 -3.64 -8.12 -20.07
N GLU A 388 -2.75 -7.13 -19.98
CA GLU A 388 -1.31 -7.35 -20.00
C GLU A 388 -0.61 -6.35 -19.10
N GLY A 389 0.42 -6.82 -18.41
CA GLY A 389 1.31 -5.96 -17.64
C GLY A 389 1.40 -6.30 -16.17
N PHE A 390 2.27 -5.60 -15.50
CA PHE A 390 2.42 -5.70 -14.06
C PHE A 390 1.19 -5.17 -13.34
N VAL A 391 0.81 -5.82 -12.25
CA VAL A 391 -0.28 -5.35 -11.39
C VAL A 391 0.02 -3.92 -10.93
N PRO A 392 -0.88 -2.93 -11.17
CA PRO A 392 -0.61 -1.51 -10.91
C PRO A 392 -0.28 -1.17 -9.46
N GLY A 393 -0.72 -1.98 -8.52
CA GLY A 393 -0.44 -1.74 -7.10
C GLY A 393 -0.72 -2.95 -6.24
N VAL A 394 0.16 -3.19 -5.29
CA VAL A 394 0.00 -4.24 -4.30
C VAL A 394 0.45 -3.76 -2.93
N THR A 395 -0.34 -4.08 -1.91
CA THR A 395 -0.03 -3.77 -0.53
C THR A 395 0.35 -5.05 0.21
N LEU A 396 1.52 -5.03 0.83
CA LEU A 396 1.99 -6.09 1.72
C LEU A 396 1.98 -5.56 3.16
N ARG A 397 1.60 -6.42 4.11
CA ARG A 397 1.63 -6.09 5.55
C ARG A 397 2.42 -7.15 6.29
N SER A 398 3.34 -6.69 7.14
CA SER A 398 4.12 -7.59 7.97
C SER A 398 3.25 -8.36 8.96
N PRO A 399 3.67 -9.56 9.38
CA PRO A 399 3.20 -10.09 10.65
C PRO A 399 3.55 -9.12 11.79
N LEU A 400 3.01 -9.35 12.98
CA LEU A 400 3.41 -8.61 14.16
C LEU A 400 4.91 -8.85 14.41
N ILE A 401 5.71 -7.79 14.35
CA ILE A 401 7.13 -7.84 14.66
C ILE A 401 7.28 -7.56 16.15
N ASP A 402 7.84 -8.52 16.89
CA ASP A 402 8.16 -8.41 18.32
C ASP A 402 9.67 -8.27 18.47
N LEU A 403 10.15 -7.11 18.86
CA LEU A 403 11.58 -6.84 19.09
C LEU A 403 12.09 -7.41 20.43
N GLY A 404 11.24 -8.17 21.14
CA GLY A 404 11.56 -8.83 22.41
C GLY A 404 11.52 -7.90 23.61
N LYS A 405 12.00 -6.69 23.48
CA LYS A 405 12.08 -5.64 24.52
C LYS A 405 11.62 -4.29 23.96
N MET A 406 11.37 -3.35 24.85
CA MET A 406 11.19 -1.93 24.48
C MET A 406 12.48 -1.39 23.91
N ASN A 407 12.49 -1.05 22.63
CA ASN A 407 13.65 -0.53 21.93
C ASN A 407 13.38 0.84 21.33
N ASN A 408 14.37 1.71 21.37
CA ASN A 408 14.36 2.98 20.65
C ASN A 408 14.64 2.72 19.17
N ILE A 409 13.60 2.73 18.35
CA ILE A 409 13.71 2.55 16.89
C ILE A 409 14.08 3.91 16.30
N THR A 410 15.23 3.98 15.63
CA THR A 410 15.83 5.26 15.19
C THR A 410 15.57 5.56 13.72
N SER A 411 15.71 4.54 12.86
CA SER A 411 15.55 4.71 11.41
C SER A 411 15.09 3.43 10.74
N ILE A 412 14.61 3.60 9.52
CA ILE A 412 14.23 2.52 8.60
C ILE A 412 14.93 2.72 7.27
N SER A 413 15.44 1.63 6.72
CA SER A 413 16.04 1.62 5.38
C SER A 413 15.52 0.42 4.61
N TRP A 414 15.60 0.48 3.29
CA TRP A 414 15.25 -0.64 2.40
C TRP A 414 16.10 -0.63 1.15
N GLU A 415 16.23 -1.81 0.56
CA GLU A 415 16.87 -2.03 -0.72
C GLU A 415 15.81 -2.47 -1.71
N GLY A 416 15.76 -1.82 -2.87
CA GLY A 416 14.80 -2.13 -3.92
C GLY A 416 15.13 -1.44 -5.22
N ILE A 417 14.45 -1.85 -6.27
CA ILE A 417 14.57 -1.27 -7.61
C ILE A 417 13.27 -0.53 -7.91
N THR A 418 13.37 0.75 -8.27
CA THR A 418 12.25 1.62 -8.61
C THR A 418 12.45 2.22 -10.00
N PRO A 419 12.07 1.52 -11.08
CA PRO A 419 12.11 2.08 -12.42
C PRO A 419 11.25 3.36 -12.53
N PRO A 420 11.52 4.25 -13.50
CA PRO A 420 10.70 5.44 -13.72
C PRO A 420 9.21 5.11 -13.87
N GLY A 421 8.35 5.83 -13.14
CA GLY A 421 6.91 5.58 -13.09
C GLY A 421 6.48 4.55 -12.04
N THR A 422 7.42 4.10 -11.18
CA THR A 422 7.12 3.16 -10.10
C THR A 422 7.45 3.75 -8.73
N LYS A 423 6.83 3.19 -7.66
CA LYS A 423 7.04 3.66 -6.28
C LYS A 423 7.11 2.47 -5.32
N ILE A 424 7.98 2.60 -4.32
CA ILE A 424 7.99 1.80 -3.10
C ILE A 424 7.62 2.75 -1.97
N GLU A 425 6.45 2.56 -1.37
CA GLU A 425 5.97 3.37 -0.25
C GLU A 425 5.92 2.50 1.00
N ILE A 426 6.59 2.94 2.04
CA ILE A 426 6.64 2.21 3.31
C ILE A 426 6.04 3.08 4.40
N ARG A 427 5.24 2.45 5.27
CA ARG A 427 4.65 3.02 6.47
C ARG A 427 4.86 2.06 7.63
N THR A 428 4.90 2.61 8.83
CA THR A 428 4.98 1.82 10.04
C THR A 428 3.90 2.26 11.02
N ARG A 429 3.58 1.39 11.96
CA ARG A 429 2.88 1.75 13.19
C ARG A 429 3.41 0.90 14.34
N THR A 430 3.37 1.45 15.51
CA THR A 430 3.85 0.82 16.73
C THR A 430 2.75 0.72 17.78
N GLY A 431 2.91 -0.19 18.70
CA GLY A 431 1.96 -0.37 19.78
C GLY A 431 2.59 -1.03 21.01
N GLU A 432 1.89 -0.90 22.12
CA GLU A 432 2.36 -1.38 23.40
C GLU A 432 1.69 -2.69 23.82
N ARG A 433 0.45 -2.95 23.37
CA ARG A 433 -0.37 -4.05 23.82
C ARG A 433 -0.85 -4.93 22.69
N VAL A 434 -0.81 -6.23 22.93
CA VAL A 434 -1.26 -7.28 22.04
C VAL A 434 -2.12 -8.28 22.81
N ARG A 435 -3.06 -8.92 22.15
CA ARG A 435 -3.81 -10.05 22.69
C ARG A 435 -3.41 -11.33 21.95
N GLU A 436 -3.46 -12.45 22.64
CA GLU A 436 -3.29 -13.76 22.03
C GLU A 436 -4.63 -14.26 21.53
N VAL A 437 -4.74 -14.49 20.23
CA VAL A 437 -5.94 -15.05 19.61
C VAL A 437 -5.63 -16.48 19.18
N THR A 438 -6.49 -17.41 19.62
CA THR A 438 -6.38 -18.81 19.21
C THR A 438 -7.29 -19.06 18.02
N ARG A 439 -6.74 -19.53 16.90
CA ARG A 439 -7.48 -19.89 15.70
C ARG A 439 -7.50 -21.39 15.52
N TYR A 440 -8.64 -21.91 15.14
CA TYR A 440 -8.89 -23.33 14.97
C TYR A 440 -9.10 -23.64 13.49
N PHE A 441 -8.44 -24.68 12.99
CA PHE A 441 -8.51 -25.06 11.58
C PHE A 441 -8.92 -26.52 11.44
N ASP A 442 -9.63 -26.88 10.38
CA ASP A 442 -9.79 -28.27 9.97
C ASP A 442 -8.52 -28.78 9.23
N LYS A 443 -8.47 -30.08 8.92
CA LYS A 443 -7.36 -30.65 8.14
C LYS A 443 -7.26 -30.12 6.71
N ALA A 444 -8.33 -29.55 6.18
CA ALA A 444 -8.33 -28.91 4.87
C ALA A 444 -7.82 -27.46 4.92
N GLY A 445 -7.56 -26.93 6.13
CA GLY A 445 -7.06 -25.58 6.34
C GLY A 445 -8.16 -24.51 6.46
N ASN A 446 -9.42 -24.90 6.59
CA ASN A 446 -10.52 -23.96 6.78
C ASN A 446 -10.55 -23.50 8.25
N GLU A 447 -10.61 -22.19 8.46
CA GLU A 447 -10.77 -21.60 9.79
C GLU A 447 -12.21 -21.79 10.29
N MET A 448 -12.35 -22.06 11.59
CA MET A 448 -13.64 -22.28 12.24
C MET A 448 -13.66 -21.78 13.67
N THR A 449 -14.85 -21.71 14.29
CA THR A 449 -14.96 -21.36 15.70
C THR A 449 -14.50 -22.51 16.59
N LYS A 450 -14.18 -22.21 17.85
CA LYS A 450 -13.80 -23.22 18.85
C LYS A 450 -14.87 -24.32 18.99
N GLU A 451 -16.16 -23.93 19.04
CA GLU A 451 -17.29 -24.83 19.17
C GLU A 451 -17.42 -25.76 17.94
N GLN A 452 -17.20 -25.22 16.75
CA GLN A 452 -17.18 -26.02 15.52
C GLN A 452 -16.02 -27.01 15.52
N TYR A 453 -14.83 -26.58 15.94
CA TYR A 453 -13.63 -27.40 16.04
C TYR A 453 -13.81 -28.56 17.02
N GLU A 454 -14.34 -28.29 18.22
CA GLU A 454 -14.58 -29.30 19.26
C GLU A 454 -15.63 -30.36 18.82
N ARG A 455 -16.58 -29.99 17.96
CA ARG A 455 -17.58 -30.91 17.37
C ARG A 455 -17.02 -31.75 16.23
N LEU A 456 -15.86 -31.41 15.68
CA LEU A 456 -15.26 -32.19 14.60
C LEU A 456 -14.67 -33.49 15.14
N PRO A 457 -14.83 -34.61 14.42
CA PRO A 457 -14.08 -35.81 14.72
C PRO A 457 -12.56 -35.54 14.71
N LYS A 458 -11.81 -36.17 15.65
CA LYS A 458 -10.37 -35.94 15.80
C LYS A 458 -9.57 -36.05 14.51
N PHE A 459 -9.96 -36.97 13.62
CA PHE A 459 -9.27 -37.15 12.33
C PHE A 459 -9.51 -36.00 11.32
N ARG A 460 -10.46 -35.13 11.55
CA ARG A 460 -10.72 -33.90 10.75
C ARG A 460 -10.20 -32.62 11.40
N GLN A 461 -9.82 -32.69 12.67
CA GLN A 461 -9.22 -31.54 13.37
C GLN A 461 -7.83 -31.26 12.80
N GLY A 462 -7.59 -30.01 12.41
CA GLY A 462 -6.32 -29.51 11.94
C GLY A 462 -5.54 -28.79 13.06
N PRO A 463 -4.57 -27.95 12.71
CA PRO A 463 -3.74 -27.25 13.69
C PRO A 463 -4.53 -26.17 14.44
N ILE A 464 -4.17 -26.00 15.71
CA ILE A 464 -4.56 -24.82 16.51
C ILE A 464 -3.40 -23.85 16.45
N LYS A 465 -3.63 -22.63 15.97
CA LYS A 465 -2.62 -21.58 15.90
C LYS A 465 -2.91 -20.50 16.92
N LYS A 466 -1.88 -20.10 17.64
CA LYS A 466 -1.90 -18.95 18.55
C LYS A 466 -1.18 -17.80 17.89
N GLU A 467 -1.84 -16.67 17.77
CA GLU A 467 -1.30 -15.47 17.11
C GLU A 467 -1.47 -14.28 18.04
N LYS A 468 -0.44 -13.44 18.14
CA LYS A 468 -0.55 -12.15 18.81
C LYS A 468 -1.16 -11.15 17.83
N GLN A 469 -2.19 -10.44 18.27
CA GLN A 469 -2.85 -9.38 17.46
C GLN A 469 -2.82 -8.04 18.20
N PRO A 470 -2.73 -6.92 17.46
CA PRO A 470 -2.84 -5.59 18.04
C PRO A 470 -4.15 -5.38 18.81
N ILE A 471 -4.07 -4.72 19.96
CA ILE A 471 -5.24 -4.13 20.61
C ILE A 471 -5.30 -2.68 20.14
N GLU A 472 -6.12 -2.38 19.15
CA GLU A 472 -6.13 -1.13 18.35
C GLU A 472 -6.10 0.16 19.21
N LYS A 473 -6.75 0.17 20.36
CA LYS A 473 -6.77 1.31 21.30
C LYS A 473 -5.36 1.74 21.75
N TYR A 474 -4.39 0.82 21.78
CA TYR A 474 -3.03 1.04 22.27
C TYR A 474 -2.00 1.08 21.14
N TRP A 475 -2.46 1.22 19.91
CA TRP A 475 -1.62 1.30 18.72
C TRP A 475 -1.72 2.68 18.08
N SER A 476 -0.58 3.15 17.56
CA SER A 476 -0.54 4.38 16.79
C SER A 476 -1.31 4.24 15.48
N LYS A 477 -1.68 5.37 14.88
CA LYS A 477 -2.04 5.41 13.46
C LYS A 477 -0.80 5.04 12.62
N TRP A 478 -1.02 4.69 11.36
CA TRP A 478 0.06 4.54 10.39
C TRP A 478 0.82 5.87 10.24
N SER A 479 2.15 5.76 10.16
CA SER A 479 3.01 6.92 9.88
C SER A 479 2.71 7.53 8.51
N PRO A 480 3.13 8.75 8.22
CA PRO A 480 3.32 9.20 6.85
C PRO A 480 4.24 8.24 6.09
N VAL A 481 4.17 8.26 4.75
CA VAL A 481 5.09 7.51 3.88
C VAL A 481 6.52 8.01 4.11
N TYR A 482 7.46 7.09 4.28
CA TYR A 482 8.87 7.44 4.39
C TYR A 482 9.41 8.00 3.07
N LYS A 483 10.18 9.09 3.14
CA LYS A 483 10.69 9.79 1.95
C LYS A 483 11.78 9.03 1.18
N GLY A 484 12.47 8.10 1.84
CA GLY A 484 13.54 7.30 1.23
C GLY A 484 14.24 6.39 2.25
N PRO A 485 15.11 5.49 1.78
CA PRO A 485 15.94 4.64 2.63
C PRO A 485 16.81 5.47 3.60
N GLY A 486 16.97 4.98 4.83
CA GLY A 486 17.69 5.68 5.89
C GLY A 486 16.88 6.78 6.57
N ALA A 487 15.58 6.90 6.25
CA ALA A 487 14.71 7.88 6.89
C ALA A 487 14.58 7.61 8.39
N ARG A 488 14.48 8.71 9.16
CA ARG A 488 14.19 8.62 10.58
C ARG A 488 12.85 7.93 10.81
N PHE A 489 12.79 7.09 11.85
CA PHE A 489 11.57 6.38 12.22
C PHE A 489 10.46 7.35 12.63
N ALA A 490 9.30 7.25 12.01
CA ALA A 490 8.21 8.23 12.13
C ALA A 490 7.05 7.79 13.04
N SER A 491 7.00 6.51 13.42
CA SER A 491 6.03 6.02 14.40
C SER A 491 6.53 6.24 15.82
N PRO A 492 5.67 6.23 16.85
CA PRO A 492 6.09 6.36 18.24
C PRO A 492 7.16 5.36 18.63
N SER A 493 8.21 5.87 19.29
CA SER A 493 9.35 5.12 19.78
C SER A 493 9.76 5.66 21.17
N PRO A 494 10.15 4.84 22.15
CA PRO A 494 10.45 3.41 22.03
C PRO A 494 9.21 2.51 21.95
N SER A 495 9.37 1.33 21.35
CA SER A 495 8.31 0.34 21.26
C SER A 495 8.87 -1.08 21.18
N ARG A 496 8.08 -2.06 21.64
CA ARG A 496 8.37 -3.48 21.48
C ARG A 496 7.76 -4.05 20.22
N TYR A 497 6.54 -3.61 19.90
CA TYR A 497 5.76 -4.17 18.79
C TYR A 497 5.63 -3.17 17.66
N LEU A 498 5.74 -3.65 16.43
CA LEU A 498 5.50 -2.84 15.24
C LEU A 498 4.90 -3.64 14.11
N LEU A 499 4.26 -2.92 13.19
CA LEU A 499 3.80 -3.40 11.90
C LEU A 499 4.36 -2.51 10.80
N ILE A 500 4.66 -3.13 9.68
CA ILE A 500 5.14 -2.45 8.47
C ILE A 500 4.13 -2.71 7.36
N GLU A 501 3.78 -1.67 6.63
CA GLU A 501 3.01 -1.74 5.40
C GLU A 501 3.87 -1.25 4.24
N VAL A 502 3.92 -2.03 3.19
CA VAL A 502 4.62 -1.72 1.94
C VAL A 502 3.61 -1.66 0.82
N ASN A 503 3.61 -0.58 0.07
CA ASN A 503 2.86 -0.46 -1.18
C ASN A 503 3.84 -0.39 -2.35
N LEU A 504 3.75 -1.36 -3.24
CA LEU A 504 4.49 -1.41 -4.51
C LEU A 504 3.53 -0.97 -5.61
N SER A 505 3.81 0.12 -6.30
CA SER A 505 2.91 0.65 -7.33
C SER A 505 3.62 1.04 -8.62
N SER A 506 2.87 0.93 -9.74
CA SER A 506 3.32 1.35 -11.06
C SER A 506 2.21 2.10 -11.79
N GLU A 507 2.60 3.16 -12.48
CA GLU A 507 1.74 3.93 -13.39
C GLU A 507 1.80 3.39 -14.83
N ARG A 508 2.62 2.35 -15.08
CA ARG A 508 2.86 1.75 -16.39
C ARG A 508 2.71 0.24 -16.34
N PRO A 509 2.16 -0.39 -17.39
CA PRO A 509 1.99 -1.84 -17.44
C PRO A 509 3.30 -2.62 -17.63
N ASP A 510 4.33 -2.00 -18.21
CA ASP A 510 5.56 -2.64 -18.68
C ASP A 510 6.70 -2.63 -17.64
N VAL A 511 6.53 -1.92 -16.52
CA VAL A 511 7.53 -1.82 -15.45
C VAL A 511 6.89 -2.00 -14.08
N ALA A 512 7.65 -2.54 -13.14
CA ALA A 512 7.23 -2.67 -11.73
C ALA A 512 8.40 -2.46 -10.78
N PRO A 513 8.14 -1.98 -9.55
CA PRO A 513 9.15 -1.95 -8.52
C PRO A 513 9.38 -3.34 -7.97
N SER A 514 10.57 -3.55 -7.39
CA SER A 514 10.87 -4.76 -6.62
C SER A 514 11.59 -4.40 -5.33
N LEU A 515 11.30 -5.15 -4.26
CA LEU A 515 11.85 -4.91 -2.93
C LEU A 515 12.69 -6.12 -2.50
N LYS A 516 13.92 -5.87 -2.04
CA LYS A 516 14.86 -6.90 -1.59
C LYS A 516 14.87 -7.05 -0.09
N SER A 517 14.98 -5.94 0.63
CA SER A 517 15.10 -5.97 2.07
C SER A 517 14.52 -4.74 2.74
N ILE A 518 14.14 -4.89 4.01
CA ILE A 518 13.82 -3.80 4.93
C ILE A 518 14.69 -3.99 6.17
N THR A 519 15.35 -2.91 6.60
CA THR A 519 16.18 -2.89 7.79
C THR A 519 15.67 -1.83 8.76
N LEU A 520 15.38 -2.23 9.98
CA LEU A 520 15.11 -1.35 11.11
C LEU A 520 16.36 -1.21 11.94
N PHE A 521 16.73 0.01 12.28
CA PHE A 521 17.82 0.29 13.19
C PHE A 521 17.25 0.72 14.54
N TYR A 522 17.76 0.14 15.61
CA TYR A 522 17.29 0.42 16.97
C TYR A 522 18.40 0.30 17.99
N SER A 523 18.17 0.85 19.17
CA SER A 523 19.06 0.80 20.32
C SER A 523 18.26 0.52 21.59
N LYS A 524 18.92 0.27 22.69
CA LYS A 524 18.24 0.20 23.99
C LYS A 524 17.48 1.50 24.23
N ALA A 525 16.29 1.40 24.80
CA ALA A 525 15.51 2.56 25.18
C ALA A 525 16.24 3.35 26.27
N VAL A 526 16.19 4.66 26.16
CA VAL A 526 16.68 5.56 27.20
C VAL A 526 15.78 5.51 28.43
N GLY A 527 14.50 5.39 28.19
CA GLY A 527 13.44 5.16 29.17
C GLY A 527 12.11 5.00 28.45
N SER A 528 11.23 4.21 29.03
CA SER A 528 9.87 4.12 28.53
C SER A 528 9.06 5.33 29.00
N ARG A 529 7.97 5.66 28.28
CA ARG A 529 6.97 6.66 28.68
C ARG A 529 7.50 8.03 29.08
N LEU A 530 8.50 8.52 28.40
CA LEU A 530 8.86 9.91 28.45
C LEU A 530 7.76 10.75 27.80
N SER A 531 7.50 11.94 28.30
CA SER A 531 6.60 12.90 27.71
C SER A 531 7.17 14.30 27.81
N ALA A 532 6.83 15.15 26.81
CA ALA A 532 7.25 16.53 26.78
C ALA A 532 6.05 17.47 26.68
N GLU A 533 6.17 18.65 27.30
CA GLU A 533 5.24 19.75 27.15
C GLU A 533 5.99 21.08 27.00
N VAL A 534 5.39 22.02 26.31
CA VAL A 534 5.89 23.42 26.18
C VAL A 534 4.89 24.39 26.80
N ASN A 535 5.38 25.41 27.48
CA ASN A 535 4.62 26.53 28.02
C ASN A 535 5.36 27.84 27.76
N PRO A 536 4.70 28.94 27.36
CA PRO A 536 3.30 29.01 26.99
C PRO A 536 3.00 28.26 25.66
N ARG A 537 1.73 27.90 25.43
CA ARG A 537 1.27 27.28 24.16
C ARG A 537 0.69 28.29 23.18
N THR A 538 0.76 29.56 23.52
CA THR A 538 0.39 30.65 22.63
C THR A 538 1.45 31.73 22.72
N ALA A 539 1.78 32.33 21.60
CA ALA A 539 2.78 33.39 21.51
C ALA A 539 2.45 34.39 20.39
N GLU A 540 3.15 35.50 20.32
CA GLU A 540 3.07 36.49 19.24
C GLU A 540 4.16 36.21 18.18
N PRO A 541 3.81 36.21 16.89
CA PRO A 541 4.76 35.96 15.82
C PRO A 541 5.83 37.04 15.70
N GLY A 542 7.09 36.64 15.49
CA GLY A 542 8.20 37.50 15.25
C GLY A 542 8.66 38.30 16.50
N ARG A 543 8.18 37.94 17.70
CA ARG A 543 8.63 38.50 18.97
C ARG A 543 9.30 37.44 19.84
N PRO A 544 10.39 37.76 20.55
CA PRO A 544 10.95 36.86 21.54
C PRO A 544 9.91 36.49 22.61
N GLU A 545 9.74 35.19 22.83
CA GLU A 545 8.89 34.65 23.89
C GLU A 545 9.71 33.70 24.74
N ARG A 546 9.43 33.66 26.05
CA ARG A 546 10.10 32.77 26.99
C ARG A 546 9.34 31.47 27.10
N PHE A 547 9.93 30.41 26.62
CA PHE A 547 9.37 29.06 26.65
C PHE A 547 10.00 28.24 27.76
N LYS A 548 9.18 27.33 28.32
CA LYS A 548 9.62 26.29 29.22
C LYS A 548 9.23 24.96 28.62
N VAL A 549 10.21 24.12 28.28
CA VAL A 549 10.03 22.73 27.86
C VAL A 549 10.25 21.83 29.07
N VAL A 550 9.30 20.98 29.36
CA VAL A 550 9.36 20.05 30.48
C VAL A 550 9.37 18.62 29.94
N VAL A 551 10.39 17.84 30.32
CA VAL A 551 10.50 16.42 30.02
C VAL A 551 10.26 15.67 31.32
N ARG A 552 9.28 14.73 31.27
CA ARG A 552 8.91 13.92 32.44
C ARG A 552 8.84 12.45 32.05
N LYS A 553 9.26 11.61 32.98
CA LYS A 553 8.95 10.18 32.97
C LYS A 553 7.62 9.97 33.65
N ARG A 554 6.78 9.10 33.08
CA ARG A 554 5.55 8.62 33.70
C ARG A 554 5.73 7.15 34.08
N MET A 555 5.15 6.74 35.20
CA MET A 555 5.12 5.37 35.66
C MET A 555 3.72 4.79 35.47
N TYR A 556 3.65 3.51 35.14
CA TYR A 556 2.40 2.76 35.24
C TYR A 556 2.18 2.27 36.67
N GLU A 557 0.94 1.95 36.97
CA GLU A 557 0.66 1.12 38.11
C GLU A 557 1.38 -0.20 38.00
N GLY A 558 2.02 -0.65 39.09
CA GLY A 558 2.83 -1.89 39.08
C GLY A 558 4.17 -1.80 38.37
N GLU A 559 4.59 -0.62 37.92
CA GLU A 559 5.91 -0.39 37.34
C GLU A 559 6.88 0.05 38.44
N VAL A 560 8.06 -0.55 38.47
CA VAL A 560 9.13 -0.25 39.42
C VAL A 560 10.48 -0.17 38.72
N ILE A 561 11.29 0.82 39.08
CA ILE A 561 12.68 0.91 38.61
C ILE A 561 13.55 0.18 39.61
N SER A 562 14.33 -0.79 39.14
CA SER A 562 15.29 -1.53 39.94
C SER A 562 16.71 -1.30 39.45
N TRP A 563 17.62 -1.18 40.40
CA TRP A 563 19.03 -0.83 40.22
C TRP A 563 19.89 -2.04 40.56
N HIS A 564 20.87 -2.38 39.76
CA HIS A 564 21.69 -3.57 39.92
C HIS A 564 23.18 -3.22 39.87
N ASP A 565 24.00 -3.98 40.61
CA ASP A 565 25.43 -3.98 40.38
C ASP A 565 25.82 -4.92 39.22
N LYS A 566 27.08 -4.92 38.81
CA LYS A 566 27.56 -5.74 37.70
C LYS A 566 27.39 -7.27 37.89
N TRP A 567 27.12 -7.71 39.10
CA TRP A 567 26.85 -9.11 39.44
C TRP A 567 25.35 -9.41 39.48
N GLY A 568 24.50 -8.44 39.11
CA GLY A 568 23.05 -8.60 39.09
C GLY A 568 22.36 -8.47 40.46
N ARG A 569 23.04 -8.06 41.51
CA ARG A 569 22.41 -7.88 42.83
C ARG A 569 21.65 -6.57 42.86
N LYS A 570 20.42 -6.62 43.35
CA LYS A 570 19.54 -5.41 43.48
C LYS A 570 20.09 -4.55 44.61
N ILE A 571 20.22 -3.25 44.30
CA ILE A 571 20.76 -2.22 45.24
C ILE A 571 19.88 -0.96 45.16
N THR A 572 20.09 -0.04 46.12
CA THR A 572 19.38 1.25 46.08
C THR A 572 19.94 2.17 45.01
N GLU A 573 19.12 3.11 44.53
CA GLU A 573 19.53 4.13 43.57
C GLU A 573 20.73 4.93 44.08
N GLU A 574 20.71 5.37 45.35
CA GLU A 574 21.77 6.13 45.96
C GLU A 574 23.11 5.37 45.92
N ARG A 575 23.07 4.07 46.25
CA ARG A 575 24.25 3.20 46.17
C ARG A 575 24.74 3.05 44.75
N TRP A 576 23.83 2.83 43.78
CA TRP A 576 24.18 2.68 42.37
C TRP A 576 24.88 3.93 41.85
N ARG A 577 24.38 5.12 42.18
CA ARG A 577 24.95 6.40 41.74
C ARG A 577 26.37 6.63 42.30
N LYS A 578 26.68 6.11 43.49
CA LYS A 578 28.01 6.18 44.14
C LYS A 578 29.00 5.14 43.61
N LEU A 579 28.54 4.09 42.94
CA LEU A 579 29.41 3.05 42.37
C LEU A 579 30.24 3.60 41.20
N PRO A 580 31.53 3.17 41.06
CA PRO A 580 32.28 3.39 39.82
C PRO A 580 31.57 2.77 38.61
N SER A 581 31.70 3.38 37.43
CA SER A 581 31.03 2.92 36.21
C SER A 581 31.32 1.47 35.85
N ALA A 582 32.55 1.00 36.10
CA ALA A 582 33.00 -0.38 35.85
C ALA A 582 32.27 -1.47 36.68
N ILE A 583 31.59 -1.09 37.77
CA ILE A 583 30.86 -2.02 38.64
C ILE A 583 29.36 -1.70 38.76
N ARG A 584 28.88 -0.72 38.02
CA ARG A 584 27.44 -0.46 37.81
C ARG A 584 26.87 -1.54 36.90
N GLY A 585 25.76 -2.15 37.33
CA GLY A 585 24.95 -3.03 36.50
C GLY A 585 23.80 -2.28 35.85
N PRO A 586 22.89 -3.01 35.22
CA PRO A 586 21.77 -2.42 34.50
C PRO A 586 20.76 -1.76 35.44
N VAL A 587 20.10 -0.74 34.93
CA VAL A 587 18.86 -0.18 35.50
C VAL A 587 17.71 -0.80 34.71
N VAL A 588 16.72 -1.33 35.40
CA VAL A 588 15.66 -2.14 34.82
C VAL A 588 14.30 -1.58 35.20
N GLU A 589 13.45 -1.34 34.23
CA GLU A 589 12.02 -1.14 34.41
C GLU A 589 11.33 -2.49 34.50
N GLU A 590 10.84 -2.81 35.71
CA GLU A 590 10.08 -4.03 35.98
C GLU A 590 8.59 -3.68 35.94
N ARG A 591 7.81 -4.43 35.17
CA ARG A 591 6.37 -4.16 34.98
C ARG A 591 5.57 -5.43 35.14
N THR A 592 4.43 -5.33 35.82
CA THR A 592 3.47 -6.40 35.96
C THR A 592 2.26 -6.13 35.08
N HIS A 593 1.88 -7.09 34.27
CA HIS A 593 0.74 -7.03 33.37
C HIS A 593 -0.31 -8.04 33.83
N TRP A 594 -1.56 -7.60 33.94
CA TRP A 594 -2.72 -8.42 34.32
C TRP A 594 -3.61 -8.62 33.11
N TYR A 595 -4.07 -9.86 32.91
CA TYR A 595 -4.90 -10.22 31.75
C TYR A 595 -6.22 -10.83 32.24
N ASP A 596 -7.31 -10.60 31.49
CA ASP A 596 -8.56 -11.35 31.62
C ASP A 596 -8.48 -12.73 30.97
N GLU A 597 -9.54 -13.54 31.06
CA GLU A 597 -9.62 -14.86 30.43
C GLU A 597 -9.51 -14.83 28.89
N GLU A 598 -9.87 -13.69 28.28
CA GLU A 598 -9.81 -13.48 26.83
C GLU A 598 -8.43 -12.98 26.36
N GLY A 599 -7.51 -12.74 27.30
CA GLY A 599 -6.16 -12.25 27.02
C GLY A 599 -6.09 -10.74 26.79
N ASN A 600 -7.10 -9.97 27.19
CA ASN A 600 -7.02 -8.52 27.20
C ASN A 600 -6.25 -8.05 28.43
N GLU A 601 -5.31 -7.13 28.27
CA GLU A 601 -4.60 -6.51 29.38
C GLU A 601 -5.52 -5.49 30.07
N ILE A 602 -5.68 -5.63 31.38
CA ILE A 602 -6.54 -4.82 32.26
C ILE A 602 -5.72 -4.25 33.41
N THR A 603 -6.32 -3.33 34.17
CA THR A 603 -5.67 -2.81 35.39
C THR A 603 -5.65 -3.87 36.49
N LYS A 604 -4.83 -3.64 37.51
CA LYS A 604 -4.77 -4.51 38.69
C LYS A 604 -6.12 -4.57 39.40
N GLU A 605 -6.77 -3.42 39.61
CA GLU A 605 -8.09 -3.31 40.24
C GLU A 605 -9.13 -4.10 39.44
N GLU A 606 -9.21 -3.88 38.11
CA GLU A 606 -10.13 -4.64 37.24
C GLU A 606 -9.87 -6.15 37.35
N TRP A 607 -8.58 -6.58 37.43
CA TRP A 607 -8.23 -8.00 37.55
C TRP A 607 -8.62 -8.57 38.93
N GLU A 608 -8.44 -7.79 40.02
CA GLU A 608 -8.81 -8.20 41.36
C GLU A 608 -10.33 -8.29 41.53
N GLU A 609 -11.11 -7.46 40.83
CA GLU A 609 -12.59 -7.49 40.81
C GLU A 609 -13.17 -8.66 40.00
N LEU A 610 -12.39 -9.25 39.08
CA LEU A 610 -12.85 -10.39 38.30
C LEU A 610 -13.02 -11.65 39.18
N LYS A 611 -14.07 -12.43 38.89
CA LYS A 611 -14.20 -13.77 39.46
C LYS A 611 -12.99 -14.64 39.11
N PRO A 612 -12.53 -15.55 40.00
CA PRO A 612 -11.32 -16.36 39.76
C PRO A 612 -11.28 -17.06 38.40
N GLY A 613 -12.42 -17.56 37.90
CA GLY A 613 -12.47 -18.21 36.57
C GLY A 613 -12.41 -17.28 35.38
N LYS A 614 -12.46 -15.95 35.59
CA LYS A 614 -12.34 -14.93 34.54
C LYS A 614 -11.01 -14.19 34.57
N ARG A 615 -10.16 -14.54 35.51
CA ARG A 615 -8.80 -14.01 35.62
C ARG A 615 -7.87 -14.76 34.67
N GLY A 616 -7.22 -14.03 33.78
CA GLY A 616 -6.17 -14.58 32.94
C GLY A 616 -4.80 -14.59 33.62
N LYS A 617 -3.74 -14.70 32.82
CA LYS A 617 -2.34 -14.73 33.30
C LYS A 617 -1.92 -13.40 33.89
N VAL A 618 -0.93 -13.47 34.77
CA VAL A 618 -0.12 -12.33 35.19
C VAL A 618 1.26 -12.50 34.60
N GLU A 619 1.78 -11.48 33.91
CA GLU A 619 3.07 -11.50 33.22
C GLU A 619 3.98 -10.42 33.79
N HIS A 620 5.25 -10.74 34.02
CA HIS A 620 6.25 -9.78 34.44
C HIS A 620 7.25 -9.52 33.32
N THR A 621 7.41 -8.26 32.94
CA THR A 621 8.41 -7.84 31.95
C THR A 621 9.53 -7.05 32.62
N LYS A 622 10.74 -7.15 32.06
CA LYS A 622 11.94 -6.46 32.53
C LYS A 622 12.65 -5.85 31.34
N ASP A 623 12.63 -4.51 31.25
CA ASP A 623 13.26 -3.77 30.20
C ASP A 623 14.46 -2.99 30.73
N GLU A 624 15.67 -3.26 30.23
CA GLU A 624 16.84 -2.45 30.54
C GLU A 624 16.74 -1.08 29.92
N ILE A 625 16.95 -0.04 30.72
CA ILE A 625 17.00 1.36 30.30
C ILE A 625 18.38 1.96 30.56
N THR A 626 18.77 2.92 29.73
CA THR A 626 20.08 3.58 29.85
C THR A 626 20.02 4.89 30.64
N GLY A 627 18.83 5.46 30.85
CA GLY A 627 18.64 6.83 31.32
C GLY A 627 19.16 7.86 30.32
N PHE A 628 18.96 9.14 30.60
CA PHE A 628 19.46 10.18 29.73
C PHE A 628 20.16 11.30 30.54
N ASN A 629 21.17 11.87 29.93
CA ASN A 629 21.83 13.06 30.39
C ASN A 629 22.08 14.10 29.28
N ARG A 630 21.47 13.89 28.13
CA ARG A 630 21.44 14.83 27.00
C ARG A 630 20.03 15.11 26.57
N ILE A 631 19.74 16.37 26.29
CA ILE A 631 18.45 16.80 25.72
C ILE A 631 18.75 17.65 24.47
N LEU A 632 18.00 17.40 23.41
CA LEU A 632 17.97 18.24 22.22
C LEU A 632 16.53 18.71 21.99
N ILE A 633 16.37 20.02 21.82
CA ILE A 633 15.09 20.66 21.53
C ILE A 633 15.22 21.34 20.17
N LYS A 634 14.36 21.02 19.24
CA LYS A 634 14.18 21.74 17.99
C LYS A 634 13.45 23.06 18.29
N THR A 635 14.06 24.18 17.95
CA THR A 635 13.50 25.50 18.20
C THR A 635 13.19 26.25 16.92
N PRO A 636 12.19 27.14 16.88
CA PRO A 636 11.82 27.90 15.67
C PRO A 636 12.85 28.96 15.26
N SER A 637 13.73 29.34 16.18
CA SER A 637 14.85 30.26 15.99
C SER A 637 15.90 29.99 17.05
N LYS A 638 17.04 30.65 16.96
CA LYS A 638 18.13 30.57 17.93
C LYS A 638 17.61 30.81 19.35
N ALA A 639 17.94 29.92 20.28
CA ALA A 639 17.57 30.00 21.67
C ALA A 639 18.54 30.91 22.45
N GLU A 640 18.01 31.66 23.39
CA GLU A 640 18.77 32.58 24.25
C GLU A 640 18.35 32.39 25.72
N ASP A 641 19.14 32.86 26.68
CA ASP A 641 18.84 32.85 28.11
C ASP A 641 18.45 31.49 28.70
N VAL A 642 19.25 30.45 28.40
CA VAL A 642 18.95 29.07 28.77
C VAL A 642 19.13 28.85 30.27
N LYS A 643 18.07 28.30 30.92
CA LYS A 643 18.07 27.91 32.34
C LYS A 643 17.60 26.47 32.47
N LEU A 644 18.20 25.75 33.43
CA LEU A 644 17.89 24.34 33.66
C LEU A 644 17.40 24.11 35.10
N ARG A 645 16.36 23.29 35.26
CA ARG A 645 15.93 22.73 36.54
C ARG A 645 15.79 21.20 36.44
N ILE A 646 16.15 20.50 37.46
CA ILE A 646 15.98 19.04 37.58
C ILE A 646 15.30 18.71 38.91
N GLY A 647 14.15 18.02 38.87
CA GLY A 647 13.34 17.77 40.06
C GLY A 647 12.88 19.04 40.76
N GLY A 648 12.54 20.08 39.97
CA GLY A 648 12.14 21.40 40.47
C GLY A 648 13.26 22.28 41.02
N ARG A 649 14.49 21.75 41.16
CA ARG A 649 15.63 22.50 41.70
C ARG A 649 16.45 23.15 40.58
N PRO A 650 16.83 24.42 40.70
CA PRO A 650 17.68 25.06 39.72
C PRO A 650 19.07 24.43 39.65
N VAL A 651 19.60 24.26 38.42
CA VAL A 651 20.96 23.75 38.18
C VAL A 651 21.86 24.95 37.88
N PRO A 652 23.02 25.08 38.57
CA PRO A 652 23.96 26.18 38.30
C PRO A 652 24.46 26.14 36.84
N PRO A 653 24.64 27.29 36.17
CA PRO A 653 25.07 27.34 34.77
C PRO A 653 26.37 26.62 34.47
N ASP A 654 27.31 26.61 35.41
CA ASP A 654 28.62 25.96 35.27
C ASP A 654 28.54 24.43 35.40
N SER A 655 27.37 23.87 35.76
CA SER A 655 27.16 22.43 35.99
C SER A 655 26.61 21.71 34.78
N PHE A 656 26.30 22.40 33.70
CA PHE A 656 25.79 21.78 32.46
C PHE A 656 26.35 22.50 31.24
N VAL A 657 26.39 21.80 30.10
CA VAL A 657 26.89 22.34 28.82
C VAL A 657 25.71 22.65 27.92
N VAL A 658 25.77 23.82 27.28
CA VAL A 658 24.74 24.30 26.34
C VAL A 658 25.38 24.53 24.99
N GLU A 659 24.81 23.90 23.96
CA GLU A 659 25.12 24.15 22.55
C GLU A 659 23.88 24.69 21.86
N VAL A 660 23.98 25.92 21.32
CA VAL A 660 22.88 26.58 20.60
C VAL A 660 23.23 26.71 19.13
N ARG A 661 22.38 26.25 18.27
CA ARG A 661 22.41 26.47 16.81
C ARG A 661 21.19 27.26 16.39
N GLU A 662 21.03 27.53 15.09
CA GLU A 662 19.93 28.33 14.52
C GLU A 662 18.54 27.78 14.90
N ASP A 663 18.39 26.46 14.84
CA ASP A 663 17.12 25.73 14.99
C ASP A 663 17.16 24.62 16.06
N THR A 664 18.24 24.58 16.85
CA THR A 664 18.42 23.54 17.87
C THR A 664 19.10 24.04 19.13
N LEU A 665 18.62 23.57 20.27
CA LEU A 665 19.19 23.74 21.59
C LEU A 665 19.55 22.34 22.14
N THR A 666 20.83 22.13 22.42
CA THR A 666 21.31 20.90 23.04
C THR A 666 21.88 21.18 24.43
N LEU A 667 21.53 20.33 25.40
CA LEU A 667 22.04 20.42 26.77
C LEU A 667 22.64 19.08 27.19
N ASP A 668 23.83 19.12 27.79
CA ASP A 668 24.41 18.00 28.51
C ASP A 668 24.17 18.18 30.00
N LEU A 669 23.39 17.28 30.60
CA LEU A 669 22.95 17.38 32.00
C LEU A 669 24.01 16.84 32.97
N PRO A 670 24.07 17.37 34.22
CA PRO A 670 25.07 16.95 35.19
C PRO A 670 24.87 15.54 35.75
N LYS A 671 23.71 14.95 35.56
CA LYS A 671 23.40 13.59 36.02
C LYS A 671 22.49 12.83 35.04
N LEU A 672 22.56 11.50 35.09
CA LEU A 672 21.60 10.63 34.40
C LEU A 672 20.21 10.71 35.05
N VAL A 673 19.19 10.85 34.22
CA VAL A 673 17.78 10.93 34.59
C VAL A 673 17.11 9.59 34.29
N PHE A 674 16.45 9.02 35.33
CA PHE A 674 15.76 7.72 35.22
C PHE A 674 14.35 7.75 35.80
N THR A 675 14.08 8.59 36.78
CA THR A 675 12.87 8.54 37.61
C THR A 675 11.92 9.71 37.34
N PRO A 676 10.63 9.60 37.71
CA PRO A 676 9.66 10.70 37.59
C PRO A 676 10.04 11.94 38.41
N GLU A 677 10.73 11.75 39.57
CA GLU A 677 11.16 12.81 40.46
C GLU A 677 12.21 13.71 39.83
N ASP A 678 12.97 13.17 38.86
CA ASP A 678 13.99 13.89 38.10
C ASP A 678 13.43 14.65 36.88
N SER A 679 12.22 15.19 36.93
CA SER A 679 11.68 15.98 35.79
C SER A 679 12.66 17.07 35.36
N VAL A 680 12.86 17.19 34.06
CA VAL A 680 13.79 18.17 33.50
C VAL A 680 13.01 19.32 32.91
N GLU A 681 13.28 20.55 33.37
CA GLU A 681 12.68 21.80 32.86
C GLU A 681 13.78 22.62 32.20
N VAL A 682 13.62 22.94 30.93
CA VAL A 682 14.51 23.82 30.17
C VAL A 682 13.76 25.09 29.83
N GLU A 683 14.19 26.22 30.37
CA GLU A 683 13.67 27.56 30.08
C GLU A 683 14.61 28.28 29.12
N PHE A 684 14.09 28.91 28.08
CA PHE A 684 14.84 29.68 27.09
C PHE A 684 13.93 30.66 26.37
N SER A 685 14.50 31.66 25.73
CA SER A 685 13.78 32.60 24.85
C SER A 685 14.07 32.29 23.40
N CYS A 686 13.05 32.26 22.55
CA CYS A 686 13.19 32.19 21.09
C CYS A 686 12.01 32.86 20.39
N VAL A 687 12.11 33.02 19.06
CA VAL A 687 11.11 33.74 18.26
C VAL A 687 10.33 32.76 17.40
N PRO A 688 9.02 32.56 17.62
CA PRO A 688 8.17 31.74 16.76
C PRO A 688 7.67 32.55 15.56
N TYR A 689 7.62 31.89 14.36
CA TYR A 689 7.20 32.54 13.11
C TYR A 689 6.00 31.86 12.45
N PHE A 690 5.66 30.62 12.86
CA PHE A 690 4.60 29.78 12.24
C PHE A 690 3.52 29.45 13.26
N ASN A 691 2.27 29.52 12.84
CA ASN A 691 1.18 28.97 13.64
C ASN A 691 1.27 27.44 13.66
N GLY A 692 1.18 26.86 14.86
CA GLY A 692 1.40 25.42 15.04
C GLY A 692 2.88 25.02 15.10
N THR A 693 3.76 25.92 15.56
CA THR A 693 5.17 25.64 15.77
C THR A 693 5.37 24.46 16.71
N LEU A 694 5.99 23.37 16.21
CA LEU A 694 6.26 22.15 16.96
C LEU A 694 7.66 22.19 17.58
N PHE A 695 7.73 22.00 18.89
CA PHE A 695 8.98 21.78 19.61
C PHE A 695 9.22 20.26 19.69
N GLU A 696 10.04 19.73 18.79
CA GLU A 696 10.47 18.33 18.88
C GLU A 696 11.55 18.19 19.94
N VAL A 697 11.35 17.29 20.87
CA VAL A 697 12.26 17.02 21.99
C VAL A 697 12.86 15.64 21.86
N PHE A 698 14.16 15.55 22.08
CA PHE A 698 14.92 14.31 22.06
C PHE A 698 15.78 14.19 23.31
N VAL A 699 16.01 12.96 23.73
CA VAL A 699 16.91 12.64 24.83
C VAL A 699 17.90 11.56 24.43
N ALA A 700 19.08 11.55 25.03
CA ALA A 700 20.08 10.51 24.83
C ALA A 700 20.89 10.27 26.10
N GLY A 701 21.43 9.04 26.27
CA GLY A 701 22.53 8.76 27.18
C GLY A 701 23.87 9.01 26.47
N ILE A 702 24.98 9.00 27.22
CA ILE A 702 26.33 9.10 26.68
C ILE A 702 27.08 7.77 26.92
N PRO A 703 27.52 7.05 25.87
CA PRO A 703 27.16 7.20 24.45
C PRO A 703 25.76 6.60 24.15
N GLY A 704 25.00 7.21 23.26
CA GLY A 704 23.69 6.67 22.91
C GLY A 704 23.00 7.37 21.73
N ALA A 705 22.05 6.67 21.14
CA ALA A 705 21.21 7.22 20.09
C ALA A 705 20.13 8.13 20.67
N TRP A 706 19.76 9.17 19.92
CA TRP A 706 18.67 10.06 20.27
C TRP A 706 17.33 9.32 20.24
N GLN A 707 16.57 9.42 21.33
CA GLN A 707 15.21 8.94 21.48
C GLN A 707 14.26 10.14 21.46
N MET A 708 13.27 10.11 20.62
CA MET A 708 12.23 11.13 20.58
C MET A 708 11.36 11.06 21.82
N VAL A 709 11.06 12.20 22.41
CA VAL A 709 10.13 12.32 23.53
C VAL A 709 8.76 12.75 22.95
N PRO A 710 7.73 11.91 23.06
CA PRO A 710 6.41 12.25 22.54
C PRO A 710 5.76 13.39 23.34
N PRO A 711 4.81 14.13 22.76
CA PRO A 711 3.98 15.08 23.49
C PRO A 711 3.25 14.40 24.65
N ASP A 712 2.99 15.16 25.73
CA ASP A 712 2.19 14.70 26.86
C ASP A 712 0.79 14.24 26.38
N PRO A 713 0.39 12.95 26.56
CA PRO A 713 -0.85 12.42 26.03
C PRO A 713 -2.12 12.97 26.70
N VAL A 714 -1.98 13.54 27.91
CA VAL A 714 -3.13 14.13 28.63
C VAL A 714 -3.51 15.49 28.03
N ARG A 715 -2.56 16.18 27.44
CA ARG A 715 -2.73 17.52 26.86
C ARG A 715 -2.65 17.48 25.35
N LYS A 716 -3.74 17.78 24.68
CA LYS A 716 -3.74 17.87 23.22
C LYS A 716 -2.71 18.91 22.76
N ASN A 717 -1.85 18.54 21.80
CA ASN A 717 -0.80 19.39 21.24
C ASN A 717 0.16 19.96 22.30
N ALA A 718 0.60 19.14 23.24
CA ALA A 718 1.40 19.56 24.39
C ALA A 718 2.74 20.23 24.04
N THR A 719 3.32 19.92 22.88
CA THR A 719 4.59 20.49 22.37
C THR A 719 4.39 21.44 21.19
N THR A 720 3.15 21.89 20.94
CA THR A 720 2.82 22.79 19.84
C THR A 720 2.43 24.16 20.36
N VAL A 721 3.04 25.19 19.80
CA VAL A 721 2.74 26.59 20.10
C VAL A 721 1.89 27.18 18.98
N MET A 722 0.77 27.75 19.37
CA MET A 722 -0.16 28.41 18.45
C MET A 722 0.12 29.92 18.41
N LEU A 723 -0.01 30.50 17.24
CA LEU A 723 0.10 31.96 17.02
C LEU A 723 -1.25 32.46 16.47
N PRO A 724 -2.24 32.73 17.35
CA PRO A 724 -3.60 33.06 16.95
C PRO A 724 -3.69 34.29 16.03
N SER A 725 -2.81 35.25 16.20
CA SER A 725 -2.71 36.44 15.36
C SER A 725 -2.29 36.16 13.91
N LEU A 726 -1.82 34.94 13.60
CA LEU A 726 -1.48 34.51 12.23
C LEU A 726 -2.62 33.79 11.48
N THR A 727 -3.75 33.54 12.11
CA THR A 727 -4.88 32.87 11.43
C THR A 727 -5.44 33.70 10.28
N LYS A 728 -5.31 35.02 10.35
CA LYS A 728 -5.66 35.98 9.29
C LYS A 728 -4.62 37.13 9.30
N GLY A 729 -4.28 37.69 8.13
CA GLY A 729 -3.45 38.88 8.01
C GLY A 729 -2.28 38.71 7.03
N PRO A 730 -1.48 39.79 6.85
CA PRO A 730 -0.40 39.87 5.87
C PRO A 730 0.79 38.95 6.24
N LEU A 731 1.56 38.54 5.21
CA LEU A 731 2.81 37.79 5.39
C LEU A 731 3.91 38.68 5.92
N ILE A 732 3.89 39.99 5.55
CA ILE A 732 4.86 41.00 5.96
C ILE A 732 4.33 41.73 7.17
N ARG A 733 5.06 41.68 8.29
CA ARG A 733 4.69 42.31 9.57
C ARG A 733 5.82 43.21 10.08
N ASN A 734 5.48 44.13 10.98
CA ASN A 734 6.43 44.97 11.69
C ASN A 734 7.39 45.76 10.79
N LEU A 735 6.97 46.14 9.57
CA LEU A 735 7.79 46.92 8.67
C LEU A 735 8.10 48.31 9.27
N LYS A 736 9.36 48.51 9.62
CA LYS A 736 9.93 49.76 10.16
C LYS A 736 11.08 50.23 9.28
N ILE A 737 11.15 51.51 9.07
CA ILE A 737 12.26 52.17 8.39
C ILE A 737 12.83 53.21 9.36
N THR A 738 14.12 53.14 9.62
CA THR A 738 14.79 53.99 10.57
C THR A 738 16.19 54.36 10.08
N PRO A 739 16.57 55.63 9.97
CA PRO A 739 15.71 56.82 10.06
C PRO A 739 14.76 56.91 8.86
N ARG A 740 13.67 57.70 8.95
CA ARG A 740 12.78 57.96 7.80
C ARG A 740 13.31 59.03 6.85
N VAL A 741 14.24 59.82 7.34
CA VAL A 741 14.96 60.87 6.58
C VAL A 741 16.42 60.50 6.59
N ILE A 742 17.03 60.40 5.43
CA ILE A 742 18.47 60.14 5.29
C ILE A 742 19.13 61.33 4.64
N THR A 743 20.39 61.56 5.04
CA THR A 743 21.30 62.59 4.54
C THR A 743 22.60 61.91 4.08
N PRO A 744 22.61 61.25 2.92
CA PRO A 744 23.77 60.45 2.51
C PRO A 744 24.92 61.30 2.00
N ASN A 745 25.47 62.11 2.87
CA ASN A 745 26.59 63.06 2.61
C ASN A 745 27.94 62.53 3.14
N GLY A 746 27.97 61.41 3.85
CA GLY A 746 29.18 60.79 4.35
C GLY A 746 29.69 61.32 5.69
N ASP A 747 28.89 62.05 6.43
CA ASP A 747 29.24 62.62 7.74
C ASP A 747 29.07 61.67 8.93
N GLY A 748 28.53 60.44 8.65
CA GLY A 748 28.26 59.46 9.66
C GLY A 748 26.91 59.55 10.34
N TYR A 749 26.09 60.56 10.03
CA TYR A 749 24.77 60.78 10.58
C TYR A 749 23.67 60.59 9.53
N ASN A 750 22.80 59.61 9.74
CA ASN A 750 21.69 59.31 8.84
C ASN A 750 22.10 59.05 7.36
N ASP A 751 23.32 58.61 7.10
CA ASP A 751 23.82 58.30 5.77
C ASP A 751 23.13 57.08 5.15
N GLU A 752 22.62 56.20 5.97
CA GLU A 752 21.93 54.98 5.57
C GLU A 752 20.59 54.80 6.30
N LEU A 753 19.67 54.15 5.69
CA LEU A 753 18.47 53.65 6.37
C LEU A 753 18.49 52.16 6.61
N SER A 754 17.89 51.73 7.71
CA SER A 754 17.65 50.33 8.03
C SER A 754 16.18 50.02 7.82
N ILE A 755 15.89 49.06 6.93
CA ILE A 755 14.58 48.52 6.63
C ILE A 755 14.47 47.19 7.40
N SER A 756 13.63 47.16 8.42
CA SER A 756 13.41 45.95 9.22
C SER A 756 11.96 45.49 9.10
N PHE A 757 11.77 44.19 8.89
CA PHE A 757 10.43 43.55 8.81
C PHE A 757 10.48 42.09 9.20
N THR A 758 9.34 41.54 9.52
CA THR A 758 9.17 40.09 9.81
C THR A 758 8.36 39.45 8.70
N VAL A 759 8.88 38.39 8.12
CA VAL A 759 8.12 37.48 7.25
C VAL A 759 7.57 36.34 8.11
N SER A 760 6.29 36.00 7.95
CA SER A 760 5.61 34.95 8.70
C SER A 760 4.72 34.12 7.78
N ARG A 761 4.39 32.86 8.14
CA ARG A 761 3.52 31.96 7.38
C ARG A 761 4.08 31.49 6.02
N VAL A 762 5.36 31.59 5.78
CA VAL A 762 6.03 31.12 4.57
C VAL A 762 6.73 29.80 4.89
N GLU A 763 6.26 28.71 4.33
CA GLU A 763 6.90 27.40 4.40
C GLU A 763 7.81 27.20 3.17
N GLY A 764 9.09 26.85 3.42
CA GLY A 764 10.09 26.72 2.37
C GLY A 764 10.61 28.05 1.84
N LEU A 765 11.46 27.98 0.82
CA LEU A 765 12.12 29.13 0.21
C LEU A 765 11.18 29.90 -0.74
N ARG A 766 10.98 31.22 -0.50
CA ARG A 766 10.21 32.13 -1.35
C ARG A 766 11.00 33.40 -1.64
N TRP A 767 10.69 34.06 -2.74
CA TRP A 767 11.33 35.30 -3.05
C TRP A 767 10.92 36.39 -2.06
N VAL A 768 11.91 37.01 -1.43
CA VAL A 768 11.78 38.21 -0.61
C VAL A 768 12.53 39.31 -1.34
N LYS A 769 11.85 40.43 -1.63
CA LYS A 769 12.38 41.56 -2.39
C LYS A 769 12.16 42.85 -1.60
N VAL A 770 13.14 43.77 -1.66
CA VAL A 770 13.03 45.13 -1.16
C VAL A 770 13.45 46.07 -2.27
N THR A 771 12.53 46.94 -2.68
CA THR A 771 12.68 47.79 -3.87
C THR A 771 12.33 49.21 -3.54
N LEU A 772 13.11 50.16 -4.03
CA LEU A 772 12.88 51.59 -3.95
C LEU A 772 12.36 52.14 -5.28
N TYR A 773 11.33 52.98 -5.20
CA TYR A 773 10.74 53.71 -6.32
C TYR A 773 10.71 55.19 -6.04
N ASN A 774 10.80 56.05 -7.07
CA ASN A 774 10.47 57.46 -6.93
C ASN A 774 8.95 57.67 -6.89
N VAL A 775 8.51 58.90 -6.68
CA VAL A 775 7.08 59.26 -6.61
C VAL A 775 6.32 59.06 -7.93
N GLU A 776 7.03 58.95 -9.06
CA GLU A 776 6.47 58.66 -10.37
C GLU A 776 6.32 57.11 -10.60
N GLY A 777 6.74 56.29 -9.63
CA GLY A 777 6.71 54.84 -9.74
C GLY A 777 7.86 54.23 -10.52
N ARG A 778 8.88 55.00 -10.87
CA ARG A 778 10.08 54.52 -11.55
C ARG A 778 10.96 53.77 -10.56
N LEU A 779 11.43 52.57 -10.93
CA LEU A 779 12.38 51.75 -10.18
C LEU A 779 13.70 52.55 -10.00
N ILE A 780 14.14 52.70 -8.78
CA ILE A 780 15.41 53.31 -8.39
C ILE A 780 16.45 52.27 -8.10
N ARG A 781 16.13 51.29 -7.25
CA ARG A 781 17.02 50.21 -6.90
C ARG A 781 16.26 49.02 -6.30
N GLU A 782 16.62 47.80 -6.71
CA GLU A 782 16.33 46.57 -5.98
C GLU A 782 17.45 46.41 -4.93
N VAL A 783 17.15 46.72 -3.68
CA VAL A 783 18.15 46.73 -2.58
C VAL A 783 18.41 45.31 -2.07
N TYR A 784 17.37 44.47 -2.15
CA TYR A 784 17.45 43.08 -1.70
C TYR A 784 16.57 42.20 -2.56
N ARG A 785 17.14 41.05 -2.97
CA ARG A 785 16.41 39.96 -3.64
C ARG A 785 17.08 38.68 -3.29
N SER A 786 16.39 37.83 -2.52
CA SER A 786 16.91 36.52 -2.15
C SER A 786 15.75 35.54 -1.89
N LEU A 787 16.04 34.23 -2.00
CA LEU A 787 15.16 33.22 -1.48
C LEU A 787 15.29 33.22 0.04
N GLY A 788 14.17 33.36 0.74
CA GLY A 788 14.08 33.39 2.18
C GLY A 788 12.89 32.60 2.72
N THR A 789 12.88 32.39 4.02
CA THR A 789 11.79 31.75 4.77
C THR A 789 11.20 32.74 5.77
N SER A 790 10.25 32.29 6.60
CA SER A 790 9.79 33.08 7.74
C SER A 790 10.96 33.43 8.66
N GLY A 791 11.04 34.69 9.07
CA GLY A 791 12.15 35.22 9.84
C GLY A 791 12.14 36.73 9.93
N ASN A 792 13.10 37.30 10.70
CA ASN A 792 13.34 38.75 10.79
C ASN A 792 14.38 39.14 9.74
N TYR A 793 14.06 40.17 8.98
CA TYR A 793 14.91 40.73 7.93
C TYR A 793 15.36 42.14 8.33
N LYS A 794 16.62 42.46 8.09
CA LYS A 794 17.19 43.80 8.29
C LYS A 794 18.06 44.11 7.09
N ILE A 795 17.62 45.05 6.27
CA ILE A 795 18.26 45.48 5.02
C ILE A 795 18.69 46.93 5.16
N ARG A 796 19.82 47.27 4.58
CA ARG A 796 20.33 48.67 4.58
C ARG A 796 20.31 49.26 3.20
N TRP A 797 20.07 50.54 3.11
CA TRP A 797 20.18 51.34 1.90
C TRP A 797 20.86 52.66 2.16
N GLU A 798 21.86 52.99 1.34
CA GLU A 798 22.79 54.11 1.48
C GLU A 798 22.39 55.30 0.60
N GLY A 799 21.15 55.44 0.17
CA GLY A 799 20.69 56.51 -0.70
C GLY A 799 21.23 56.48 -2.14
N LYS A 800 21.63 55.30 -2.65
CA LYS A 800 22.19 55.13 -4.01
C LYS A 800 21.23 54.39 -4.91
N ASP A 801 21.25 54.74 -6.20
CA ASP A 801 20.49 54.05 -7.25
C ASP A 801 21.16 52.77 -7.71
N GLY A 802 20.58 52.12 -8.77
CA GLY A 802 21.09 50.88 -9.33
C GLY A 802 22.47 50.98 -10.00
N SER A 803 22.92 52.19 -10.36
CA SER A 803 24.24 52.51 -10.95
C SER A 803 25.29 52.81 -9.86
N GLY A 804 24.87 53.00 -8.61
CA GLY A 804 25.72 53.39 -7.49
C GLY A 804 25.83 54.89 -7.28
N ASP A 805 25.09 55.68 -8.04
CA ASP A 805 25.07 57.13 -7.92
C ASP A 805 24.08 57.58 -6.81
N ALA A 806 24.37 58.69 -6.16
CA ALA A 806 23.47 59.27 -5.14
C ALA A 806 22.13 59.68 -5.79
N VAL A 807 21.03 59.28 -5.14
CA VAL A 807 19.69 59.59 -5.67
C VAL A 807 19.36 61.08 -5.41
N PRO A 808 18.62 61.77 -6.26
CA PRO A 808 18.20 63.15 -6.01
C PRO A 808 17.44 63.31 -4.70
N PRO A 809 17.51 64.51 -4.06
CA PRO A 809 16.70 64.78 -2.88
C PRO A 809 15.21 64.68 -3.23
N GLY A 810 14.45 64.04 -2.35
CA GLY A 810 13.03 63.76 -2.63
C GLY A 810 12.41 62.67 -1.78
N VAL A 811 11.16 62.37 -2.08
CA VAL A 811 10.42 61.26 -1.43
C VAL A 811 10.52 59.98 -2.28
N TYR A 812 10.81 58.92 -1.62
CA TYR A 812 10.92 57.59 -2.23
C TYR A 812 9.94 56.60 -1.56
N LEU A 813 9.46 55.65 -2.32
CA LEU A 813 8.62 54.53 -1.82
C LEU A 813 9.47 53.28 -1.69
N CYS A 814 9.59 52.79 -0.48
CA CYS A 814 10.19 51.48 -0.20
C CYS A 814 9.09 50.43 -0.17
N GLU A 815 9.12 49.48 -1.09
CA GLU A 815 8.26 48.32 -1.17
C GLU A 815 9.01 47.07 -0.71
N VAL A 816 8.40 46.37 0.24
CA VAL A 816 8.78 45.00 0.59
C VAL A 816 7.75 44.07 0.01
N ARG A 817 8.22 43.05 -0.70
CA ARG A 817 7.39 42.07 -1.39
C ARG A 817 7.81 40.65 -1.03
N VAL A 818 6.84 39.80 -0.74
CA VAL A 818 7.05 38.37 -0.42
C VAL A 818 6.09 37.51 -1.24
N ASP A 819 6.61 36.56 -1.97
CA ASP A 819 5.81 35.60 -2.70
C ASP A 819 5.27 34.53 -1.72
N GLY A 820 3.95 34.37 -1.62
CA GLY A 820 3.28 33.32 -0.83
C GLY A 820 2.84 32.13 -1.69
N ASP A 821 2.29 31.10 -1.05
CA ASP A 821 1.84 29.89 -1.76
C ASP A 821 0.61 30.12 -2.65
N ALA A 822 -0.28 31.03 -2.25
CA ALA A 822 -1.51 31.33 -2.99
C ALA A 822 -1.56 32.79 -3.46
N THR A 823 -0.88 33.70 -2.78
CA THR A 823 -0.92 35.13 -3.08
C THR A 823 0.42 35.79 -2.74
N GLU A 824 0.74 36.86 -3.42
CA GLU A 824 1.85 37.73 -3.13
C GLU A 824 1.43 38.79 -2.07
N ASP A 825 2.28 39.07 -1.12
CA ASP A 825 2.05 40.13 -0.14
C ASP A 825 3.01 41.30 -0.34
N ARG A 826 2.54 42.52 -0.13
CA ARG A 826 3.30 43.76 -0.31
C ARG A 826 3.07 44.70 0.85
N ALA A 827 4.15 45.34 1.32
CA ALA A 827 4.10 46.38 2.34
C ALA A 827 4.95 47.57 1.92
N ASN A 828 4.41 48.79 2.04
CA ASN A 828 5.05 50.01 1.56
C ASN A 828 5.31 51.00 2.68
N ARG A 829 6.39 51.74 2.58
CA ARG A 829 6.73 52.88 3.45
C ARG A 829 7.43 53.95 2.67
N THR A 830 7.20 55.19 3.04
CA THR A 830 7.90 56.34 2.47
C THR A 830 9.21 56.62 3.17
N VAL A 831 10.20 57.06 2.41
CA VAL A 831 11.54 57.47 2.82
C VAL A 831 11.82 58.81 2.19
N VAL A 832 12.49 59.71 2.90
CA VAL A 832 12.90 61.01 2.41
C VAL A 832 14.42 61.09 2.34
N VAL A 833 14.93 61.54 1.23
CA VAL A 833 16.36 61.83 1.05
C VAL A 833 16.54 63.34 0.96
N VAL A 834 17.47 63.83 1.76
CA VAL A 834 17.84 65.27 1.85
C VAL A 834 19.38 65.37 1.86
N TYR A 835 19.97 66.44 1.28
CA TYR A 835 21.41 66.69 1.31
C TYR A 835 21.68 67.99 2.02
#